data_47f4ec616258d14092863057d7ba0468
#
_entry.id   47f4ec616258d14092863057d7ba0468
#
_cell.length_a   1.000
_cell.length_b   1.000
_cell.length_c   1.000
_cell.angle_alpha   90.00
_cell.angle_beta   90.00
_cell.angle_gamma   90.00
#
_symmetry.space_group_name_H-M   'P 1'
#
loop_
_entity.id
_entity.type
_entity.pdbx_description
1 polymer ?
#
loop_
_entity_poly.entity_id
_entity_poly.type
_entity_poly.pdbx_seq_one_letter_code
_entity_poly.pdbx_strand_id
1 'polypeptide(L)'
;MTIGLTKAAQAALSRRCLLAGTAALAGMAALPPGVARAQGGAYPLAEFFKPTKSGGAALSPSGNRIAVAESLGTDEAPRSAVDFIDAAEPEGQRRRIELGAVWISSIEWASDDRLLASVILKGTVSGRAIAGSNRRGEDIDYYMRRTVSVNATTGEVVLLFSDQRNRMRNSFDMGRIIDMLPNDPDNVLMAAWEADGVMGLHRVNVNTGAATRIERGGSGTYHWRTVNGVPVLRHDMNSRGTVETIMVRAPGETEWKMARRTRVREAPDFLWVGAGETPGKVLVIARLDHEDVQSVREMDLTSTALGPAMNTRPGRDVSYGLRDSAGNYLGAAYYGERLEYEFVDPALAVHHRALNRFFDNTCNVHFTDVDMARNRFIAHVDGPAEPGAWFFYDKAARAIVNLGQARDLDPARLGAGEVLQVQTRDGATIEAYLTAPPGGRPGPLVVLPHGGPEVRDTPSWDRQVQVLAAQGWWVLRPNFRGSGGYGQSFAQQGWTRWGDRMQDDVEDAVAHAIAEKGLDVSKVGIMGTSYGAYAALMGAVKRPDLYKAAIGICGVYDLPDVLASEDRQDDTPGQPIYEFWTKRIGDRSVIGPALEAGSPRRRAGEITCPVVLVHGVDDPVLPLIQSRRMRDALRSAGKSVELIEVEDAGHADWEDVKEQELMTRYVAVFRQAFA
;
A
#
# COMPACT_ATOMS: atom_id res chain seq x y z
N MET A 1 31.18 2.74 -12.67
CA MET A 1 31.53 1.37 -12.23
C MET A 1 30.49 0.43 -12.82
N THR A 2 30.92 -0.50 -13.66
CA THR A 2 30.02 -1.43 -14.33
C THR A 2 29.62 -2.52 -13.34
N ILE A 3 28.33 -2.66 -13.07
CA ILE A 3 27.77 -3.78 -12.29
C ILE A 3 27.70 -4.97 -13.25
N GLY A 4 28.37 -6.08 -12.91
CA GLY A 4 28.33 -7.30 -13.71
C GLY A 4 26.93 -7.92 -13.64
N LEU A 5 26.34 -8.16 -14.81
CA LEU A 5 25.06 -8.85 -14.94
C LEU A 5 25.29 -10.33 -15.16
N THR A 6 24.53 -11.15 -14.48
CA THR A 6 24.44 -12.57 -14.74
C THR A 6 23.49 -12.84 -15.92
N LYS A 7 23.60 -14.02 -16.56
CA LYS A 7 22.75 -14.38 -17.73
C LYS A 7 21.25 -14.41 -17.40
N ALA A 8 20.88 -14.75 -16.17
CA ALA A 8 19.47 -14.79 -15.73
C ALA A 8 18.89 -13.38 -15.57
N ALA A 9 19.66 -12.44 -15.00
CA ALA A 9 19.27 -11.03 -14.91
C ALA A 9 19.08 -10.41 -16.31
N GLN A 10 19.90 -10.80 -17.28
CA GLN A 10 19.78 -10.34 -18.66
C GLN A 10 18.49 -10.79 -19.35
N ALA A 11 17.99 -11.98 -19.03
CA ALA A 11 16.73 -12.49 -19.59
C ALA A 11 15.47 -11.83 -19.01
N ALA A 12 15.56 -11.33 -17.78
CA ALA A 12 14.45 -10.70 -17.07
C ALA A 12 14.36 -9.18 -17.26
N LEU A 13 15.43 -8.54 -17.69
CA LEU A 13 15.47 -7.10 -17.96
C LEU A 13 14.85 -6.77 -19.30
N SER A 14 14.09 -5.68 -19.36
CA SER A 14 13.59 -5.15 -20.62
C SER A 14 14.79 -4.84 -21.55
N ARG A 15 14.60 -4.99 -22.87
CA ARG A 15 15.65 -4.69 -23.88
C ARG A 15 16.25 -3.29 -23.74
N ARG A 16 15.57 -2.35 -23.11
CA ARG A 16 16.08 -1.00 -22.81
C ARG A 16 17.20 -1.01 -21.78
N CYS A 17 17.12 -1.82 -20.73
CA CYS A 17 18.17 -1.94 -19.73
C CYS A 17 19.44 -2.62 -20.27
N LEU A 18 19.30 -3.54 -21.23
CA LEU A 18 20.43 -4.23 -21.87
C LEU A 18 21.25 -3.34 -22.84
N LEU A 19 20.61 -2.38 -23.51
CA LEU A 19 21.27 -1.51 -24.49
C LEU A 19 22.12 -0.40 -23.85
N ALA A 20 21.81 0.01 -22.62
CA ALA A 20 22.59 1.02 -21.90
C ALA A 20 23.94 0.51 -21.35
N GLY A 21 24.06 -0.80 -21.09
CA GLY A 21 25.27 -1.42 -20.52
C GLY A 21 26.40 -1.76 -21.54
N THR A 22 26.10 -1.86 -22.83
CA THR A 22 27.04 -2.32 -23.87
C THR A 22 27.62 -1.21 -24.75
N ALA A 23 27.17 0.05 -24.59
CA ALA A 23 27.60 1.18 -25.43
C ALA A 23 28.94 1.82 -25.03
N ALA A 24 29.68 1.27 -24.08
CA ALA A 24 30.95 1.88 -23.60
C ALA A 24 32.22 1.39 -24.30
N LEU A 25 32.14 0.54 -25.31
CA LEU A 25 33.34 0.04 -26.06
C LEU A 25 33.03 -0.24 -27.54
N ALA A 26 32.67 0.75 -28.31
CA ALA A 26 32.97 0.81 -29.76
C ALA A 26 32.64 2.21 -30.27
N GLY A 27 33.63 2.86 -30.87
CA GLY A 27 33.50 4.20 -31.37
C GLY A 27 32.59 4.32 -32.59
N MET A 28 31.90 5.45 -32.63
CA MET A 28 31.40 6.19 -33.79
C MET A 28 30.63 5.45 -34.89
N ALA A 29 29.30 5.46 -34.75
CA ALA A 29 28.41 5.78 -35.87
C ALA A 29 27.08 6.30 -35.25
N ALA A 30 26.80 7.59 -35.46
CA ALA A 30 25.55 8.21 -35.06
C ALA A 30 24.40 7.66 -35.91
N LEU A 31 23.52 6.86 -35.28
CA LEU A 31 22.20 6.60 -35.80
C LEU A 31 21.19 7.45 -34.99
N PRO A 32 20.16 8.04 -35.63
CA PRO A 32 19.15 8.82 -34.95
C PRO A 32 18.42 7.96 -33.92
N PRO A 33 17.87 8.54 -32.83
CA PRO A 33 17.13 7.78 -31.82
C PRO A 33 15.87 7.20 -32.44
N GLY A 34 15.99 6.00 -32.97
CA GLY A 34 14.85 5.20 -33.37
C GLY A 34 14.14 4.73 -32.13
N VAL A 35 12.93 5.24 -31.89
CA VAL A 35 11.98 4.70 -30.94
C VAL A 35 11.85 3.20 -31.24
N ALA A 36 12.39 2.35 -30.37
CA ALA A 36 12.21 0.91 -30.46
C ALA A 36 10.70 0.64 -30.37
N ARG A 37 10.10 0.31 -31.51
CA ARG A 37 8.69 -0.12 -31.55
C ARG A 37 8.54 -1.34 -30.65
N ALA A 38 7.68 -1.25 -29.65
CA ALA A 38 7.20 -2.41 -28.92
C ALA A 38 6.71 -3.46 -29.92
N GLN A 39 7.36 -4.61 -30.00
CA GLN A 39 6.91 -5.74 -30.79
C GLN A 39 5.81 -6.48 -30.02
N GLY A 40 4.61 -5.97 -30.05
CA GLY A 40 3.40 -6.49 -29.42
C GLY A 40 2.44 -5.36 -29.08
N GLY A 41 1.14 -5.53 -29.34
CA GLY A 41 0.11 -4.59 -28.90
C GLY A 41 0.03 -4.51 -27.38
N ALA A 42 -0.74 -3.53 -26.85
CA ALA A 42 -1.06 -3.45 -25.43
C ALA A 42 -1.67 -4.75 -24.91
N TYR A 43 -1.49 -5.02 -23.62
CA TYR A 43 -2.06 -6.20 -22.99
C TYR A 43 -3.60 -6.14 -22.96
N PRO A 44 -4.29 -7.29 -23.22
CA PRO A 44 -5.69 -7.41 -22.87
C PRO A 44 -5.91 -7.19 -21.37
N LEU A 45 -7.05 -6.65 -20.98
CA LEU A 45 -7.38 -6.34 -19.58
C LEU A 45 -7.19 -7.54 -18.66
N ALA A 46 -7.61 -8.74 -19.08
CA ALA A 46 -7.51 -9.95 -18.27
C ALA A 46 -6.07 -10.33 -17.87
N GLU A 47 -5.05 -9.91 -18.64
CA GLU A 47 -3.64 -10.20 -18.29
C GLU A 47 -3.21 -9.53 -16.98
N PHE A 48 -3.81 -8.38 -16.64
CA PHE A 48 -3.52 -7.66 -15.40
C PHE A 48 -4.13 -8.31 -14.16
N PHE A 49 -5.08 -9.23 -14.34
CA PHE A 49 -5.78 -9.94 -13.27
C PHE A 49 -5.33 -11.39 -13.09
N LYS A 50 -4.31 -11.81 -13.81
CA LYS A 50 -3.68 -13.11 -13.57
C LYS A 50 -3.05 -13.14 -12.17
N PRO A 51 -3.10 -14.29 -11.48
CA PRO A 51 -2.52 -14.45 -10.15
C PRO A 51 -1.05 -14.03 -10.10
N THR A 52 -0.63 -13.51 -8.95
CA THR A 52 0.76 -13.18 -8.68
C THR A 52 1.61 -14.45 -8.69
N LYS A 53 2.71 -14.49 -9.43
CA LYS A 53 3.62 -15.63 -9.54
C LYS A 53 4.55 -15.77 -8.34
N SER A 54 5.25 -14.68 -8.01
CA SER A 54 6.12 -14.64 -6.84
C SER A 54 5.55 -13.68 -5.80
N GLY A 55 5.36 -14.16 -4.58
CA GLY A 55 4.78 -13.41 -3.46
C GLY A 55 5.82 -12.70 -2.59
N GLY A 56 7.12 -12.92 -2.82
CA GLY A 56 8.18 -12.31 -2.03
C GLY A 56 9.48 -13.09 -2.06
N ALA A 57 10.55 -12.43 -1.61
CA ALA A 57 11.83 -13.06 -1.35
C ALA A 57 12.39 -12.59 0.00
N ALA A 58 13.12 -13.44 0.69
CA ALA A 58 13.71 -13.17 1.99
C ALA A 58 15.16 -13.68 2.05
N LEU A 59 16.01 -12.95 2.78
CA LEU A 59 17.42 -13.26 3.00
C LEU A 59 17.63 -13.77 4.43
N SER A 60 18.36 -14.89 4.59
CA SER A 60 18.67 -15.39 5.92
C SER A 60 19.54 -14.40 6.71
N PRO A 61 19.55 -14.46 8.05
CA PRO A 61 20.30 -13.51 8.89
C PRO A 61 21.80 -13.43 8.56
N SER A 62 22.44 -14.54 8.23
CA SER A 62 23.83 -14.57 7.77
C SER A 62 24.03 -14.09 6.33
N GLY A 63 22.96 -13.96 5.56
CA GLY A 63 23.00 -13.66 4.12
C GLY A 63 23.38 -14.86 3.24
N ASN A 64 23.46 -16.07 3.78
CA ASN A 64 23.93 -17.24 3.02
C ASN A 64 22.82 -17.99 2.28
N ARG A 65 21.56 -17.74 2.63
CA ARG A 65 20.40 -18.40 2.00
C ARG A 65 19.36 -17.38 1.57
N ILE A 66 18.73 -17.68 0.45
CA ILE A 66 17.61 -16.90 -0.09
C ILE A 66 16.40 -17.80 -0.13
N ALA A 67 15.24 -17.30 0.27
CA ALA A 67 13.94 -17.94 0.07
C ALA A 67 13.11 -17.12 -0.89
N VAL A 68 12.35 -17.79 -1.78
CA VAL A 68 11.41 -17.15 -2.71
C VAL A 68 10.06 -17.82 -2.57
N ALA A 69 9.02 -17.04 -2.31
CA ALA A 69 7.64 -17.54 -2.24
C ALA A 69 7.05 -17.60 -3.65
N GLU A 70 6.57 -18.78 -4.05
CA GLU A 70 6.01 -19.03 -5.37
C GLU A 70 4.54 -19.41 -5.27
N SER A 71 3.70 -18.78 -6.10
CA SER A 71 2.32 -19.18 -6.32
C SER A 71 2.25 -20.14 -7.52
N LEU A 72 1.73 -21.34 -7.29
CA LEU A 72 1.63 -22.42 -8.29
C LEU A 72 0.20 -22.67 -8.74
N GLY A 73 -0.79 -22.07 -8.08
CA GLY A 73 -2.22 -22.25 -8.32
C GLY A 73 -2.91 -20.98 -8.82
N THR A 74 -4.23 -20.98 -8.70
CA THR A 74 -5.11 -19.82 -8.95
C THR A 74 -5.73 -19.36 -7.63
N ASP A 75 -6.44 -18.24 -7.65
CA ASP A 75 -7.15 -17.75 -6.47
C ASP A 75 -8.27 -18.70 -6.02
N GLU A 76 -8.89 -19.43 -6.95
CA GLU A 76 -9.91 -20.44 -6.65
C GLU A 76 -9.31 -21.77 -6.15
N ALA A 77 -8.11 -22.11 -6.63
CA ALA A 77 -7.38 -23.33 -6.29
C ALA A 77 -5.92 -23.02 -5.93
N PRO A 78 -5.69 -22.41 -4.75
CA PRO A 78 -4.36 -21.98 -4.34
C PRO A 78 -3.41 -23.16 -4.18
N ARG A 79 -2.19 -22.97 -4.64
CA ARG A 79 -1.05 -23.85 -4.35
C ARG A 79 0.18 -22.98 -4.23
N SER A 80 0.98 -23.21 -3.22
CA SER A 80 2.18 -22.43 -2.99
C SER A 80 3.38 -23.30 -2.64
N ALA A 81 4.55 -22.76 -2.94
CA ALA A 81 5.84 -23.36 -2.58
C ALA A 81 6.82 -22.29 -2.11
N VAL A 82 7.88 -22.73 -1.46
CA VAL A 82 9.06 -21.91 -1.19
C VAL A 82 10.25 -22.54 -1.90
N ASP A 83 10.97 -21.74 -2.68
CA ASP A 83 12.25 -22.10 -3.28
C ASP A 83 13.40 -21.58 -2.41
N PHE A 84 14.31 -22.48 -2.01
CA PHE A 84 15.54 -22.16 -1.31
C PHE A 84 16.73 -22.15 -2.26
N ILE A 85 17.58 -21.14 -2.16
CA ILE A 85 18.71 -20.86 -3.03
C ILE A 85 19.95 -20.60 -2.15
N ASP A 86 21.10 -21.13 -2.53
CA ASP A 86 22.38 -20.76 -1.94
C ASP A 86 22.78 -19.36 -2.44
N ALA A 87 23.02 -18.42 -1.54
CA ALA A 87 23.40 -17.07 -1.91
C ALA A 87 24.81 -16.98 -2.52
N ALA A 88 25.65 -18.00 -2.37
CA ALA A 88 26.93 -18.09 -3.07
C ALA A 88 26.75 -18.48 -4.55
N GLU A 89 25.66 -19.20 -4.88
CA GLU A 89 25.30 -19.61 -6.23
C GLU A 89 23.85 -19.23 -6.55
N PRO A 90 23.52 -17.93 -6.61
CA PRO A 90 22.13 -17.46 -6.66
C PRO A 90 21.41 -17.82 -7.98
N GLU A 91 22.13 -18.22 -9.01
CA GLU A 91 21.60 -18.80 -10.25
C GLU A 91 21.63 -20.33 -10.26
N GLY A 92 22.11 -20.95 -9.20
CA GLY A 92 22.23 -22.40 -9.04
C GLY A 92 20.91 -23.11 -8.87
N GLN A 93 21.00 -24.36 -8.43
CA GLN A 93 19.83 -25.20 -8.25
C GLN A 93 18.95 -24.67 -7.10
N ARG A 94 17.65 -24.53 -7.36
CA ARG A 94 16.62 -24.20 -6.37
C ARG A 94 16.08 -25.46 -5.73
N ARG A 95 15.98 -25.47 -4.41
CA ARG A 95 15.28 -26.52 -3.68
C ARG A 95 13.87 -26.08 -3.38
N ARG A 96 12.88 -26.72 -3.99
CA ARG A 96 11.46 -26.42 -3.82
C ARG A 96 10.83 -27.25 -2.72
N ILE A 97 10.09 -26.58 -1.82
CA ILE A 97 9.23 -27.21 -0.81
C ILE A 97 7.80 -26.72 -1.03
N GLU A 98 6.90 -27.63 -1.40
CA GLU A 98 5.49 -27.31 -1.58
C GLU A 98 4.78 -27.23 -0.23
N LEU A 99 3.96 -26.17 -0.02
CA LEU A 99 3.16 -25.96 1.18
C LEU A 99 1.70 -26.40 1.01
N GLY A 100 1.33 -26.85 -0.19
CA GLY A 100 -0.02 -27.36 -0.49
C GLY A 100 -1.02 -26.29 -0.91
N ALA A 101 -2.28 -26.53 -0.60
CA ALA A 101 -3.42 -25.70 -1.04
C ALA A 101 -3.59 -24.46 -0.15
N VAL A 102 -2.65 -23.54 -0.21
CA VAL A 102 -2.60 -22.30 0.59
C VAL A 102 -2.08 -21.13 -0.25
N TRP A 103 -2.39 -19.90 0.15
CA TRP A 103 -1.67 -18.70 -0.29
C TRP A 103 -0.59 -18.35 0.74
N ILE A 104 0.60 -18.02 0.28
CA ILE A 104 1.65 -17.44 1.14
C ILE A 104 1.42 -15.93 1.22
N SER A 105 1.25 -15.38 2.42
CA SER A 105 1.11 -13.93 2.65
C SER A 105 2.42 -13.25 2.97
N SER A 106 3.35 -13.94 3.63
CA SER A 106 4.71 -13.45 3.90
C SER A 106 5.66 -14.62 4.18
N ILE A 107 6.96 -14.37 3.96
CA ILE A 107 8.04 -15.27 4.38
C ILE A 107 9.10 -14.46 5.12
N GLU A 108 9.63 -15.03 6.21
CA GLU A 108 10.64 -14.36 7.05
C GLU A 108 11.55 -15.44 7.68
N TRP A 109 12.85 -15.17 7.78
CA TRP A 109 13.79 -16.13 8.40
C TRP A 109 13.85 -15.93 9.91
N ALA A 110 13.58 -16.99 10.67
CA ALA A 110 13.83 -17.04 12.11
C ALA A 110 15.30 -17.34 12.42
N SER A 111 15.95 -18.13 11.55
CA SER A 111 17.39 -18.45 11.63
C SER A 111 17.88 -18.84 10.23
N ASP A 112 19.16 -19.15 10.06
CA ASP A 112 19.68 -19.62 8.76
C ASP A 112 19.08 -20.97 8.29
N ASP A 113 18.48 -21.74 9.20
CA ASP A 113 17.87 -23.03 8.89
C ASP A 113 16.35 -23.04 8.91
N ARG A 114 15.70 -22.07 9.53
CA ARG A 114 14.25 -22.02 9.71
C ARG A 114 13.63 -20.80 9.07
N LEU A 115 12.82 -21.03 8.04
CA LEU A 115 11.98 -20.01 7.42
C LEU A 115 10.56 -20.10 7.98
N LEU A 116 9.98 -18.98 8.34
CA LEU A 116 8.57 -18.86 8.69
C LEU A 116 7.78 -18.42 7.46
N ALA A 117 6.77 -19.20 7.10
CA ALA A 117 5.81 -18.83 6.06
C ALA A 117 4.44 -18.61 6.69
N SER A 118 3.94 -17.38 6.62
CA SER A 118 2.56 -17.08 6.98
C SER A 118 1.66 -17.44 5.79
N VAL A 119 0.71 -18.36 6.04
CA VAL A 119 -0.16 -18.91 5.01
C VAL A 119 -1.62 -18.58 5.31
N ILE A 120 -2.39 -18.36 4.26
CA ILE A 120 -3.84 -18.17 4.30
C ILE A 120 -4.51 -19.45 3.80
N LEU A 121 -5.45 -19.93 4.60
CA LEU A 121 -6.29 -21.10 4.27
C LEU A 121 -7.74 -20.63 4.14
N LYS A 122 -8.42 -21.11 3.13
CA LYS A 122 -9.86 -20.94 2.95
C LYS A 122 -10.57 -22.11 3.65
N GLY A 123 -11.58 -21.81 4.46
CA GLY A 123 -12.49 -22.78 5.03
C GLY A 123 -13.92 -22.39 4.67
N THR A 124 -14.83 -23.36 4.67
CA THR A 124 -16.26 -23.14 4.41
C THR A 124 -17.07 -23.69 5.56
N VAL A 125 -18.02 -22.92 6.06
CA VAL A 125 -18.99 -23.35 7.09
C VAL A 125 -20.35 -23.49 6.44
N SER A 126 -20.85 -24.73 6.40
CA SER A 126 -22.16 -25.04 5.84
C SER A 126 -23.28 -24.91 6.88
N GLY A 127 -24.32 -24.16 6.55
CA GLY A 127 -25.65 -24.26 7.16
C GLY A 127 -25.83 -23.81 8.61
N ARG A 128 -24.83 -23.21 9.28
CA ARG A 128 -24.99 -22.60 10.61
C ARG A 128 -24.48 -21.18 10.64
N ALA A 129 -25.34 -20.26 11.06
CA ALA A 129 -24.95 -18.86 11.24
C ALA A 129 -23.69 -18.73 12.11
N ILE A 130 -22.65 -18.13 11.58
CA ILE A 130 -21.59 -17.51 12.39
C ILE A 130 -22.26 -16.36 13.14
N ALA A 131 -22.01 -16.25 14.44
CA ALA A 131 -22.60 -15.20 15.28
C ALA A 131 -22.35 -13.82 14.64
N GLY A 132 -23.43 -13.14 14.23
CA GLY A 132 -23.40 -11.83 13.59
C GLY A 132 -23.76 -11.81 12.10
N SER A 133 -23.91 -12.94 11.40
CA SER A 133 -24.38 -12.95 10.01
C SER A 133 -25.90 -13.16 9.93
N ASN A 134 -26.58 -12.37 9.10
CA ASN A 134 -28.01 -12.50 8.81
C ASN A 134 -28.33 -13.64 7.82
N ARG A 135 -27.35 -14.42 7.38
CA ARG A 135 -27.49 -15.48 6.38
C ARG A 135 -27.81 -16.81 7.03
N ARG A 136 -29.03 -17.28 6.89
CA ARG A 136 -29.45 -18.62 7.31
C ARG A 136 -29.44 -19.56 6.10
N GLY A 137 -28.59 -20.60 6.15
CA GLY A 137 -28.63 -21.70 5.20
C GLY A 137 -27.67 -21.60 4.01
N GLU A 138 -26.87 -20.56 3.89
CA GLU A 138 -25.83 -20.44 2.88
C GLU A 138 -24.47 -20.91 3.41
N ASP A 139 -23.63 -21.44 2.52
CA ASP A 139 -22.24 -21.72 2.84
C ASP A 139 -21.48 -20.39 2.94
N ILE A 140 -20.74 -20.21 4.03
CA ILE A 140 -19.95 -19.00 4.27
C ILE A 140 -18.48 -19.38 4.21
N ASP A 141 -17.76 -18.76 3.28
CA ASP A 141 -16.31 -18.85 3.20
C ASP A 141 -15.66 -17.97 4.28
N TYR A 142 -14.60 -18.48 4.89
CA TYR A 142 -13.80 -17.73 5.85
C TYR A 142 -12.31 -18.03 5.60
N TYR A 143 -11.49 -17.04 5.93
CA TYR A 143 -10.06 -17.13 5.77
C TYR A 143 -9.35 -17.19 7.12
N MET A 144 -8.37 -18.08 7.22
CA MET A 144 -7.54 -18.24 8.42
C MET A 144 -6.09 -18.01 8.06
N ARG A 145 -5.38 -17.21 8.84
CA ARG A 145 -3.94 -17.08 8.73
C ARG A 145 -3.24 -17.96 9.76
N ARG A 146 -2.27 -18.73 9.29
CA ARG A 146 -1.42 -19.63 10.09
C ARG A 146 0.03 -19.39 9.72
N THR A 147 0.95 -19.76 10.61
CA THR A 147 2.37 -19.76 10.30
C THR A 147 2.92 -21.17 10.37
N VAL A 148 3.67 -21.55 9.36
CA VAL A 148 4.47 -22.78 9.36
C VAL A 148 5.95 -22.44 9.38
N SER A 149 6.74 -23.25 10.08
CA SER A 149 8.19 -23.20 10.05
C SER A 149 8.71 -24.27 9.10
N VAL A 150 9.53 -23.87 8.14
CA VAL A 150 10.10 -24.75 7.12
C VAL A 150 11.60 -24.86 7.32
N ASN A 151 12.10 -26.08 7.51
CA ASN A 151 13.56 -26.31 7.57
C ASN A 151 14.13 -26.29 6.14
N ALA A 152 15.01 -25.35 5.87
CA ALA A 152 15.59 -25.15 4.54
C ALA A 152 16.48 -26.32 4.07
N THR A 153 17.05 -27.07 5.01
CA THR A 153 17.95 -28.20 4.74
C THR A 153 17.21 -29.53 4.61
N THR A 154 16.27 -29.85 5.52
CA THR A 154 15.55 -31.12 5.51
C THR A 154 14.24 -31.06 4.72
N GLY A 155 13.62 -29.87 4.64
CA GLY A 155 12.28 -29.68 4.06
C GLY A 155 11.15 -29.99 5.04
N GLU A 156 11.45 -30.24 6.30
CA GLU A 156 10.46 -30.45 7.36
C GLU A 156 9.60 -29.21 7.54
N VAL A 157 8.29 -29.42 7.62
CA VAL A 157 7.30 -28.35 7.84
C VAL A 157 6.62 -28.56 9.17
N VAL A 158 6.67 -27.56 10.04
CA VAL A 158 6.10 -27.56 11.40
C VAL A 158 5.03 -26.48 11.49
N LEU A 159 3.80 -26.85 11.88
CA LEU A 159 2.74 -25.89 12.17
C LEU A 159 2.97 -25.25 13.55
N LEU A 160 3.07 -23.93 13.61
CA LEU A 160 3.23 -23.21 14.87
C LEU A 160 1.91 -23.21 15.67
N PHE A 161 1.98 -23.10 17.00
CA PHE A 161 0.88 -23.26 17.95
C PHE A 161 0.22 -24.66 17.93
N SER A 162 0.92 -25.68 17.49
CA SER A 162 0.37 -27.04 17.33
C SER A 162 -0.16 -27.66 18.62
N ASP A 163 0.41 -27.27 19.78
CA ASP A 163 0.04 -27.72 21.13
C ASP A 163 -1.08 -26.86 21.78
N GLN A 164 -1.48 -25.74 21.15
CA GLN A 164 -2.43 -24.76 21.74
C GLN A 164 -3.82 -24.81 21.11
N ARG A 165 -4.24 -25.91 20.48
CA ARG A 165 -5.49 -26.03 19.71
C ARG A 165 -6.73 -25.55 20.48
N ASN A 166 -6.87 -25.89 21.78
CA ASN A 166 -8.04 -25.52 22.57
C ASN A 166 -8.02 -24.03 22.93
N ARG A 167 -6.84 -23.46 23.26
CA ARG A 167 -6.67 -22.05 23.58
C ARG A 167 -6.90 -21.16 22.38
N MET A 168 -6.50 -21.63 21.19
CA MET A 168 -6.52 -20.87 19.93
C MET A 168 -7.70 -21.23 19.01
N ARG A 169 -8.68 -22.02 19.50
CA ARG A 169 -9.78 -22.58 18.68
C ARG A 169 -10.60 -21.55 17.89
N ASN A 170 -10.67 -20.31 18.40
CA ASN A 170 -11.42 -19.22 17.79
C ASN A 170 -10.50 -18.17 17.12
N SER A 171 -9.19 -18.45 17.03
CA SER A 171 -8.26 -17.52 16.40
C SER A 171 -8.26 -17.72 14.89
N PHE A 172 -8.70 -16.72 14.15
CA PHE A 172 -8.59 -16.68 12.69
C PHE A 172 -7.20 -16.23 12.22
N ASP A 173 -6.47 -15.49 13.05
CA ASP A 173 -5.14 -14.96 12.72
C ASP A 173 -4.09 -15.42 13.75
N MET A 174 -3.24 -16.36 13.33
CA MET A 174 -2.07 -16.85 14.07
C MET A 174 -0.80 -16.67 13.21
N GLY A 175 -0.77 -15.63 12.38
CA GLY A 175 0.37 -15.29 11.52
C GLY A 175 1.10 -14.02 11.95
N ARG A 176 0.87 -13.48 13.16
CA ARG A 176 1.46 -12.21 13.60
C ARG A 176 2.79 -12.44 14.30
N ILE A 177 3.87 -12.45 13.54
CA ILE A 177 5.23 -12.47 14.07
C ILE A 177 5.54 -11.08 14.63
N ILE A 178 6.07 -11.03 15.87
CA ILE A 178 6.37 -9.79 16.58
C ILE A 178 7.87 -9.57 16.70
N ASP A 179 8.64 -10.65 16.93
CA ASP A 179 10.09 -10.58 17.10
C ASP A 179 10.70 -11.92 16.68
N MET A 180 11.73 -11.87 15.84
CA MET A 180 12.46 -13.05 15.39
C MET A 180 13.45 -13.59 16.41
N LEU A 181 13.68 -12.86 17.50
CA LEU A 181 14.62 -13.23 18.55
C LEU A 181 16.02 -13.62 18.02
N PRO A 182 16.78 -12.72 17.40
CA PRO A 182 18.03 -13.06 16.70
C PRO A 182 19.08 -13.75 17.58
N ASN A 183 18.95 -13.63 18.89
CA ASN A 183 19.82 -14.31 19.88
C ASN A 183 19.24 -15.63 20.40
N ASP A 184 18.11 -16.09 19.87
CA ASP A 184 17.42 -17.32 20.26
C ASP A 184 16.81 -18.00 19.03
N PRO A 185 17.62 -18.66 18.19
CA PRO A 185 17.23 -19.18 16.89
C PRO A 185 16.18 -20.30 16.93
N ASP A 186 15.90 -20.84 18.11
CA ASP A 186 14.88 -21.87 18.30
C ASP A 186 13.48 -21.31 18.55
N ASN A 187 13.36 -20.01 18.83
CA ASN A 187 12.08 -19.40 19.20
C ASN A 187 11.85 -18.08 18.49
N VAL A 188 10.57 -17.72 18.37
CA VAL A 188 10.10 -16.40 17.94
C VAL A 188 9.01 -15.89 18.87
N LEU A 189 8.74 -14.58 18.87
CA LEU A 189 7.55 -14.05 19.53
C LEU A 189 6.44 -13.84 18.53
N MET A 190 5.26 -14.35 18.86
CA MET A 190 4.06 -14.22 18.06
C MET A 190 2.88 -13.75 18.90
N ALA A 191 2.02 -12.92 18.30
CA ALA A 191 0.76 -12.51 18.91
C ALA A 191 -0.41 -13.26 18.29
N ALA A 192 -1.34 -13.72 19.12
CA ALA A 192 -2.55 -14.40 18.68
C ALA A 192 -3.73 -14.12 19.62
N TRP A 193 -4.94 -14.09 19.06
CA TRP A 193 -6.18 -14.02 19.84
C TRP A 193 -6.44 -15.37 20.51
N GLU A 194 -6.65 -15.35 21.82
CA GLU A 194 -7.03 -16.54 22.57
C GLU A 194 -8.55 -16.73 22.58
N ALA A 195 -9.04 -17.89 23.02
CA ALA A 195 -10.46 -18.24 23.04
C ALA A 195 -11.31 -17.33 23.94
N ASP A 196 -10.69 -16.63 24.88
CA ASP A 196 -11.32 -15.64 25.75
C ASP A 196 -11.45 -14.24 25.14
N GLY A 197 -11.04 -14.07 23.87
CA GLY A 197 -11.13 -12.81 23.14
C GLY A 197 -10.03 -11.81 23.49
N VAL A 198 -8.95 -12.23 24.15
CA VAL A 198 -7.82 -11.37 24.50
C VAL A 198 -6.58 -11.79 23.71
N MET A 199 -5.84 -10.82 23.19
CA MET A 199 -4.60 -11.10 22.50
C MET A 199 -3.47 -11.41 23.49
N GLY A 200 -2.85 -12.59 23.35
CA GLY A 200 -1.66 -12.98 24.08
C GLY A 200 -0.40 -12.82 23.23
N LEU A 201 0.72 -12.53 23.89
CA LEU A 201 2.05 -12.62 23.30
C LEU A 201 2.69 -13.95 23.73
N HIS A 202 3.17 -14.73 22.76
CA HIS A 202 3.64 -16.09 22.96
C HIS A 202 5.07 -16.23 22.46
N ARG A 203 5.89 -16.97 23.21
CA ARG A 203 7.15 -17.52 22.74
C ARG A 203 6.86 -18.86 22.08
N VAL A 204 7.18 -18.97 20.80
CA VAL A 204 6.84 -20.13 19.96
C VAL A 204 8.11 -20.77 19.45
N ASN A 205 8.28 -22.06 19.73
CA ASN A 205 9.42 -22.83 19.27
C ASN A 205 9.26 -23.19 17.78
N VAL A 206 10.19 -22.77 16.94
CA VAL A 206 10.12 -22.94 15.48
C VAL A 206 10.42 -24.36 15.02
N ASN A 207 10.99 -25.22 15.90
CA ASN A 207 11.31 -26.61 15.59
C ASN A 207 10.18 -27.58 15.97
N THR A 208 9.35 -27.24 16.95
CA THR A 208 8.30 -28.12 17.48
C THR A 208 6.89 -27.55 17.30
N GLY A 209 6.78 -26.23 17.09
CA GLY A 209 5.51 -25.51 17.05
C GLY A 209 4.89 -25.27 18.42
N ALA A 210 5.55 -25.68 19.51
CA ALA A 210 5.05 -25.49 20.88
C ALA A 210 5.10 -24.01 21.29
N ALA A 211 4.05 -23.54 21.96
CA ALA A 211 3.91 -22.15 22.32
C ALA A 211 3.65 -21.93 23.81
N THR A 212 4.34 -20.99 24.41
CA THR A 212 4.14 -20.57 25.81
C THR A 212 3.79 -19.09 25.84
N ARG A 213 2.65 -18.74 26.47
CA ARG A 213 2.28 -17.35 26.66
C ARG A 213 3.23 -16.66 27.64
N ILE A 214 3.83 -15.56 27.22
CA ILE A 214 4.75 -14.75 28.05
C ILE A 214 4.05 -13.50 28.58
N GLU A 215 3.03 -12.98 27.85
CA GLU A 215 2.28 -11.80 28.29
C GLU A 215 0.83 -11.90 27.83
N ARG A 216 -0.08 -11.35 28.64
CA ARG A 216 -1.52 -11.23 28.31
C ARG A 216 -1.86 -9.77 28.10
N GLY A 217 -2.50 -9.44 27.00
CA GLY A 217 -3.00 -8.10 26.71
C GLY A 217 -4.17 -7.67 27.59
N GLY A 218 -4.53 -6.41 27.48
CA GLY A 218 -5.83 -5.90 27.94
C GLY A 218 -6.96 -6.29 26.99
N SER A 219 -8.20 -5.93 27.34
CA SER A 219 -9.39 -6.23 26.52
C SER A 219 -9.37 -5.59 25.12
N GLY A 220 -8.60 -4.52 24.94
CA GLY A 220 -8.47 -3.81 23.67
C GLY A 220 -7.14 -4.03 22.97
N THR A 221 -6.21 -4.80 23.55
CA THR A 221 -4.89 -5.00 22.95
C THR A 221 -5.02 -5.77 21.64
N TYR A 222 -4.44 -5.21 20.55
CA TYR A 222 -4.48 -5.85 19.23
C TYR A 222 -3.11 -5.94 18.54
N HIS A 223 -2.05 -5.33 19.11
CA HIS A 223 -0.69 -5.44 18.60
C HIS A 223 0.36 -5.18 19.67
N TRP A 224 1.57 -5.75 19.47
CA TRP A 224 2.72 -5.65 20.35
C TRP A 224 3.96 -5.20 19.59
N ARG A 225 4.89 -4.51 20.30
CA ARG A 225 6.25 -4.26 19.84
C ARG A 225 7.22 -4.64 20.95
N THR A 226 8.35 -5.17 20.54
CA THR A 226 9.38 -5.69 21.46
C THR A 226 10.73 -5.09 21.13
N VAL A 227 11.60 -5.09 22.13
CA VAL A 227 13.04 -4.83 21.98
C VAL A 227 13.77 -5.98 22.63
N ASN A 228 14.59 -6.71 21.87
CA ASN A 228 15.33 -7.89 22.34
C ASN A 228 14.43 -8.91 23.06
N GLY A 229 13.26 -9.18 22.51
CA GLY A 229 12.31 -10.13 23.08
C GLY A 229 11.50 -9.62 24.28
N VAL A 230 11.71 -8.38 24.73
CA VAL A 230 10.96 -7.77 25.84
C VAL A 230 9.85 -6.90 25.26
N PRO A 231 8.56 -7.12 25.63
CA PRO A 231 7.47 -6.26 25.19
C PRO A 231 7.56 -4.87 25.83
N VAL A 232 7.72 -3.85 24.98
CA VAL A 232 7.94 -2.45 25.38
C VAL A 232 6.84 -1.50 24.91
N LEU A 233 6.06 -1.91 23.90
CA LEU A 233 4.95 -1.13 23.39
C LEU A 233 3.79 -2.05 22.99
N ARG A 234 2.57 -1.63 23.26
CA ARG A 234 1.37 -2.28 22.78
C ARG A 234 0.35 -1.26 22.28
N HIS A 235 -0.45 -1.71 21.37
CA HIS A 235 -1.56 -0.94 20.80
C HIS A 235 -2.87 -1.47 21.38
N ASP A 236 -3.61 -0.62 22.04
CA ASP A 236 -4.92 -0.90 22.60
C ASP A 236 -5.99 -0.09 21.85
N MET A 237 -7.07 -0.77 21.43
CA MET A 237 -8.22 -0.14 20.80
C MET A 237 -9.38 -0.09 21.80
N ASN A 238 -10.14 1.00 21.83
CA ASN A 238 -11.37 1.03 22.60
C ASN A 238 -12.41 0.06 22.01
N SER A 239 -13.43 -0.29 22.79
CA SER A 239 -14.47 -1.27 22.39
C SER A 239 -15.28 -0.87 21.16
N ARG A 240 -15.25 0.41 20.77
CA ARG A 240 -15.94 0.95 19.59
C ARG A 240 -15.07 1.03 18.35
N GLY A 241 -13.76 0.72 18.45
CA GLY A 241 -12.83 0.82 17.33
C GLY A 241 -12.53 2.26 16.89
N THR A 242 -12.78 3.26 17.73
CA THR A 242 -12.67 4.68 17.36
C THR A 242 -11.42 5.39 17.90
N VAL A 243 -10.81 4.82 18.94
CA VAL A 243 -9.64 5.42 19.60
C VAL A 243 -8.59 4.35 19.85
N GLU A 244 -7.40 4.59 19.32
CA GLU A 244 -6.21 3.84 19.63
C GLU A 244 -5.44 4.48 20.79
N THR A 245 -4.93 3.64 21.68
CA THR A 245 -4.05 4.05 22.76
C THR A 245 -2.73 3.29 22.65
N ILE A 246 -1.63 4.00 22.56
CA ILE A 246 -0.29 3.43 22.57
C ILE A 246 0.21 3.43 24.00
N MET A 247 0.44 2.22 24.53
CA MET A 247 0.97 1.98 25.86
C MET A 247 2.42 1.58 25.76
N VAL A 248 3.25 2.11 26.63
CA VAL A 248 4.69 1.79 26.70
C VAL A 248 5.09 1.32 28.09
N ARG A 249 6.16 0.55 28.13
CA ARG A 249 6.76 0.06 29.38
C ARG A 249 8.27 -0.03 29.19
N ALA A 250 9.03 0.63 30.05
CA ALA A 250 10.48 0.55 30.01
C ALA A 250 10.96 -0.86 30.46
N PRO A 251 12.08 -1.37 29.94
CA PRO A 251 12.64 -2.64 30.38
C PRO A 251 12.84 -2.68 31.90
N GLY A 252 12.32 -3.75 32.54
CA GLY A 252 12.39 -3.93 34.01
C GLY A 252 11.22 -3.30 34.78
N GLU A 253 10.38 -2.46 34.16
CA GLU A 253 9.15 -1.97 34.76
C GLU A 253 8.01 -3.01 34.61
N THR A 254 7.03 -2.96 35.50
CA THR A 254 5.84 -3.81 35.46
C THR A 254 4.60 -3.08 34.95
N GLU A 255 4.56 -1.77 35.13
CA GLU A 255 3.41 -0.92 34.82
C GLU A 255 3.46 -0.38 33.39
N TRP A 256 2.33 -0.49 32.69
CA TRP A 256 2.14 0.13 31.38
C TRP A 256 1.70 1.58 31.52
N LYS A 257 2.37 2.49 30.82
CA LYS A 257 2.06 3.92 30.78
C LYS A 257 1.48 4.28 29.43
N MET A 258 0.53 5.20 29.39
CA MET A 258 0.03 5.75 28.15
C MET A 258 1.04 6.72 27.54
N ALA A 259 1.53 6.42 26.36
CA ALA A 259 2.40 7.33 25.61
C ALA A 259 1.59 8.24 24.67
N ARG A 260 0.56 7.70 24.02
CA ARG A 260 -0.22 8.42 23.04
C ARG A 260 -1.65 7.91 22.99
N ARG A 261 -2.55 8.79 22.58
CA ARG A 261 -3.96 8.46 22.30
C ARG A 261 -4.36 9.16 21.01
N THR A 262 -4.76 8.38 20.00
CA THR A 262 -5.07 8.87 18.65
C THR A 262 -6.44 8.39 18.22
N ARG A 263 -7.16 9.19 17.47
CA ARG A 263 -8.40 8.80 16.81
C ARG A 263 -8.08 7.96 15.58
N VAL A 264 -8.76 6.85 15.39
CA VAL A 264 -8.43 5.87 14.34
C VAL A 264 -8.45 6.45 12.91
N ARG A 265 -9.25 7.49 12.68
CA ARG A 265 -9.33 8.16 11.37
C ARG A 265 -8.31 9.28 11.16
N GLU A 266 -7.59 9.66 12.20
CA GLU A 266 -6.45 10.57 12.02
C GLU A 266 -5.31 9.86 11.29
N ALA A 267 -4.60 10.60 10.41
CA ALA A 267 -3.42 10.04 9.78
C ALA A 267 -2.43 9.57 10.86
N PRO A 268 -1.79 8.41 10.70
CA PRO A 268 -0.83 7.91 11.70
C PRO A 268 0.28 8.95 11.92
N ASP A 269 0.33 9.51 13.10
CA ASP A 269 1.32 10.50 13.50
C ASP A 269 2.39 9.89 14.42
N PHE A 270 2.33 8.57 14.59
CA PHE A 270 3.26 7.78 15.39
C PHE A 270 3.40 6.39 14.79
N LEU A 271 4.57 6.08 14.22
CA LEU A 271 4.88 4.78 13.65
C LEU A 271 6.12 4.19 14.32
N TRP A 272 6.06 2.91 14.64
CA TRP A 272 7.20 2.17 15.19
C TRP A 272 8.28 1.98 14.12
N VAL A 273 9.54 2.25 14.49
CA VAL A 273 10.71 1.94 13.66
C VAL A 273 11.52 0.79 14.26
N GLY A 274 11.90 0.85 15.54
CA GLY A 274 12.69 -0.21 16.13
C GLY A 274 13.28 0.14 17.50
N ALA A 275 14.32 -0.61 17.92
CA ALA A 275 15.11 -0.27 19.09
C ALA A 275 15.88 1.03 18.87
N GLY A 276 16.03 1.85 19.90
CA GLY A 276 16.96 2.98 19.94
C GLY A 276 18.40 2.53 20.21
N GLU A 277 19.33 3.45 20.08
CA GLU A 277 20.75 3.17 20.35
C GLU A 277 21.01 2.94 21.84
N THR A 278 20.22 3.55 22.71
CA THR A 278 20.35 3.46 24.16
C THR A 278 19.28 2.53 24.76
N PRO A 279 19.61 1.63 25.70
CA PRO A 279 18.60 0.87 26.43
C PRO A 279 17.52 1.75 27.05
N GLY A 280 16.25 1.35 26.90
CA GLY A 280 15.10 2.12 27.38
C GLY A 280 14.61 3.18 26.39
N LYS A 281 15.23 3.26 25.21
CA LYS A 281 14.75 4.11 24.11
C LYS A 281 14.36 3.29 22.90
N VAL A 282 13.45 3.84 22.11
CA VAL A 282 12.96 3.24 20.86
C VAL A 282 12.94 4.29 19.76
N LEU A 283 13.04 3.85 18.53
CA LEU A 283 12.90 4.71 17.34
C LEU A 283 11.46 4.70 16.87
N VAL A 284 10.94 5.88 16.61
CA VAL A 284 9.60 6.12 16.10
C VAL A 284 9.63 7.16 14.99
N ILE A 285 8.69 7.10 14.07
CA ILE A 285 8.37 8.21 13.19
C ILE A 285 7.28 9.00 13.88
N ALA A 286 7.56 10.25 14.19
CA ALA A 286 6.63 11.13 14.87
C ALA A 286 6.93 12.59 14.51
N ARG A 287 5.93 13.45 14.76
CA ARG A 287 6.03 14.90 14.62
C ARG A 287 5.76 15.55 15.96
N LEU A 288 6.52 16.60 16.28
CA LEU A 288 6.19 17.50 17.39
C LEU A 288 5.17 18.56 16.92
N ASP A 289 4.38 19.10 17.86
CA ASP A 289 3.26 20.01 17.54
C ASP A 289 3.68 21.27 16.74
N HIS A 290 4.94 21.71 16.88
CA HIS A 290 5.48 22.88 16.20
C HIS A 290 6.19 22.56 14.88
N GLU A 291 6.23 21.31 14.47
CA GLU A 291 6.90 20.86 13.25
C GLU A 291 5.89 20.56 12.14
N ASP A 292 6.36 20.67 10.92
CA ASP A 292 5.52 20.41 9.75
C ASP A 292 5.55 18.94 9.32
N VAL A 293 6.73 18.30 9.33
CA VAL A 293 6.93 16.96 8.77
C VAL A 293 7.16 15.90 9.84
N GLN A 294 6.76 14.67 9.55
CA GLN A 294 7.09 13.49 10.34
C GLN A 294 8.57 13.12 10.14
N SER A 295 9.26 12.84 11.23
CA SER A 295 10.69 12.54 11.26
C SER A 295 10.98 11.31 12.13
N VAL A 296 12.09 10.62 11.89
CA VAL A 296 12.58 9.58 12.81
C VAL A 296 13.13 10.23 14.07
N ARG A 297 12.75 9.69 15.23
CA ARG A 297 13.15 10.19 16.56
C ARG A 297 13.35 9.06 17.54
N GLU A 298 14.19 9.27 18.52
CA GLU A 298 14.15 8.46 19.73
C GLU A 298 12.99 8.87 20.62
N MET A 299 12.32 7.89 21.21
CA MET A 299 11.36 8.08 22.31
C MET A 299 11.90 7.37 23.55
N ASP A 300 11.94 8.07 24.66
CA ASP A 300 12.29 7.51 25.96
C ASP A 300 11.07 6.78 26.56
N LEU A 301 11.21 5.49 26.86
CA LEU A 301 10.10 4.65 27.35
C LEU A 301 9.65 4.99 28.77
N THR A 302 10.49 5.65 29.56
CA THR A 302 10.16 6.05 30.94
C THR A 302 9.38 7.34 30.99
N SER A 303 9.84 8.38 30.26
CA SER A 303 9.21 9.70 30.25
C SER A 303 8.21 9.89 29.10
N THR A 304 8.23 9.02 28.09
CA THR A 304 7.51 9.15 26.81
C THR A 304 7.92 10.36 25.97
N ALA A 305 8.99 11.05 26.36
CA ALA A 305 9.48 12.23 25.65
C ALA A 305 10.11 11.85 24.30
N LEU A 306 9.77 12.63 23.27
CA LEU A 306 10.38 12.54 21.95
C LEU A 306 11.63 13.40 21.89
N GLY A 307 12.73 12.81 21.41
CA GLY A 307 13.99 13.48 21.14
C GLY A 307 13.96 14.33 19.85
N PRO A 308 15.12 14.93 19.50
CA PRO A 308 15.27 15.67 18.25
C PRO A 308 15.09 14.76 17.03
N ALA A 309 14.79 15.38 15.89
CA ALA A 309 14.71 14.66 14.61
C ALA A 309 16.10 14.11 14.22
N MET A 310 16.16 12.83 13.90
CA MET A 310 17.37 12.18 13.37
C MET A 310 17.43 12.27 11.85
N ASN A 311 16.28 12.09 11.18
CA ASN A 311 16.11 12.25 9.75
C ASN A 311 14.89 13.14 9.52
N THR A 312 15.05 14.20 8.73
CA THR A 312 13.97 15.12 8.39
C THR A 312 14.23 15.73 7.02
N ARG A 313 13.18 15.89 6.23
CA ARG A 313 13.26 16.51 4.90
C ARG A 313 12.13 17.54 4.77
N PRO A 314 12.42 18.81 4.51
CA PRO A 314 11.37 19.82 4.34
C PRO A 314 10.35 19.40 3.26
N GLY A 315 9.05 19.53 3.59
CA GLY A 315 7.96 19.18 2.68
C GLY A 315 7.84 17.70 2.32
N ARG A 316 8.45 16.80 3.11
CA ARG A 316 8.32 15.34 2.93
C ARG A 316 8.27 14.65 4.28
N ASP A 317 7.23 13.88 4.51
CA ASP A 317 7.15 12.99 5.66
C ASP A 317 8.02 11.75 5.43
N VAL A 318 8.63 11.24 6.50
CA VAL A 318 9.27 9.92 6.48
C VAL A 318 8.19 8.87 6.26
N SER A 319 8.38 8.00 5.25
CA SER A 319 7.43 6.94 4.92
C SER A 319 7.63 5.71 5.80
N TYR A 320 8.89 5.30 6.02
CA TYR A 320 9.25 4.20 6.93
C TYR A 320 10.74 4.23 7.29
N GLY A 321 11.12 3.50 8.34
CA GLY A 321 12.50 3.29 8.73
C GLY A 321 13.03 1.95 8.21
N LEU A 322 14.20 1.96 7.57
CA LEU A 322 14.90 0.76 7.11
C LEU A 322 15.74 0.17 8.24
N ARG A 323 15.76 -1.17 8.36
CA ARG A 323 16.55 -1.92 9.34
C ARG A 323 17.27 -3.10 8.68
N ASP A 324 18.36 -3.58 9.29
CA ASP A 324 18.97 -4.87 8.96
C ASP A 324 18.27 -6.03 9.67
N SER A 325 18.67 -7.27 9.38
CA SER A 325 18.11 -8.48 9.97
C SER A 325 18.38 -8.62 11.49
N ALA A 326 19.30 -7.85 12.05
CA ALA A 326 19.50 -7.74 13.50
C ALA A 326 18.60 -6.67 14.15
N GLY A 327 17.81 -5.93 13.35
CA GLY A 327 16.93 -4.87 13.82
C GLY A 327 17.60 -3.51 13.97
N ASN A 328 18.86 -3.34 13.57
CA ASN A 328 19.54 -2.05 13.65
C ASN A 328 19.01 -1.09 12.58
N TYR A 329 18.83 0.17 12.94
CA TYR A 329 18.36 1.21 12.04
C TYR A 329 19.43 1.57 11.00
N LEU A 330 19.04 1.61 9.73
CA LEU A 330 19.90 1.91 8.60
C LEU A 330 19.61 3.24 7.93
N GLY A 331 18.41 3.80 8.13
CA GLY A 331 18.03 5.07 7.53
C GLY A 331 16.51 5.23 7.35
N ALA A 332 16.10 6.40 6.86
CA ALA A 332 14.72 6.77 6.58
C ALA A 332 14.41 6.75 5.08
N ALA A 333 13.21 6.31 4.73
CA ALA A 333 12.69 6.29 3.38
C ALA A 333 11.71 7.45 3.13
N TYR A 334 11.78 8.04 1.94
CA TYR A 334 10.93 9.12 1.46
C TYR A 334 10.46 8.87 0.03
N TYR A 335 9.26 9.28 -0.30
CA TYR A 335 8.81 9.35 -1.68
C TYR A 335 9.00 10.77 -2.24
N GLY A 336 9.84 10.87 -3.27
CA GLY A 336 9.97 12.02 -4.17
C GLY A 336 9.48 11.63 -5.55
N GLU A 337 10.27 11.89 -6.59
CA GLU A 337 10.03 11.36 -7.95
C GLU A 337 10.05 9.82 -7.98
N ARG A 338 10.73 9.22 -7.01
CA ARG A 338 10.77 7.80 -6.69
C ARG A 338 11.10 7.63 -5.21
N LEU A 339 11.22 6.38 -4.76
CA LEU A 339 11.68 6.08 -3.41
C LEU A 339 13.15 6.46 -3.24
N GLU A 340 13.45 7.19 -2.19
CA GLU A 340 14.77 7.62 -1.79
C GLU A 340 15.03 7.26 -0.33
N TYR A 341 16.29 6.97 0.01
CA TYR A 341 16.71 6.77 1.39
C TYR A 341 17.70 7.83 1.84
N GLU A 342 17.55 8.24 3.08
CA GLU A 342 18.57 8.94 3.84
C GLU A 342 19.22 7.94 4.79
N PHE A 343 20.36 7.37 4.37
CA PHE A 343 21.05 6.33 5.13
C PHE A 343 21.93 6.90 6.24
N VAL A 344 22.00 6.19 7.38
CA VAL A 344 22.97 6.46 8.44
C VAL A 344 24.39 6.23 7.93
N ASP A 345 24.63 5.13 7.19
CA ASP A 345 25.90 4.87 6.54
C ASP A 345 25.89 5.39 5.08
N PRO A 346 26.68 6.42 4.74
CA PRO A 346 26.76 6.95 3.39
C PRO A 346 27.19 5.94 2.32
N ALA A 347 27.88 4.85 2.69
CA ALA A 347 28.26 3.81 1.76
C ALA A 347 27.04 3.09 1.16
N LEU A 348 25.98 2.90 1.92
CA LEU A 348 24.73 2.30 1.43
C LEU A 348 24.06 3.19 0.36
N ALA A 349 24.15 4.50 0.51
CA ALA A 349 23.63 5.44 -0.49
C ALA A 349 24.30 5.30 -1.87
N VAL A 350 25.60 4.96 -1.89
CA VAL A 350 26.32 4.71 -3.15
C VAL A 350 25.77 3.50 -3.88
N HIS A 351 25.49 2.42 -3.13
CA HIS A 351 24.94 1.19 -3.70
C HIS A 351 23.49 1.37 -4.14
N HIS A 352 22.65 2.03 -3.35
CA HIS A 352 21.27 2.33 -3.71
C HIS A 352 21.19 3.21 -4.99
N ARG A 353 22.04 4.25 -5.10
CA ARG A 353 22.12 5.04 -6.35
C ARG A 353 22.62 4.24 -7.55
N ALA A 354 23.49 3.25 -7.33
CA ALA A 354 23.94 2.37 -8.42
C ALA A 354 22.80 1.46 -8.90
N LEU A 355 22.01 0.91 -7.99
CA LEU A 355 20.81 0.13 -8.31
C LEU A 355 19.75 0.98 -9.01
N ASN A 356 19.45 2.18 -8.55
CA ASN A 356 18.54 3.09 -9.24
C ASN A 356 18.98 3.34 -10.69
N ARG A 357 20.28 3.59 -10.92
CA ARG A 357 20.81 3.75 -12.30
C ARG A 357 20.73 2.48 -13.13
N PHE A 358 20.88 1.31 -12.50
CA PHE A 358 20.71 0.03 -13.17
C PHE A 358 19.29 -0.15 -13.73
N PHE A 359 18.27 0.38 -13.01
CA PHE A 359 16.88 0.43 -13.44
C PHE A 359 16.51 1.75 -14.13
N ASP A 360 17.47 2.43 -14.79
CA ASP A 360 17.29 3.68 -15.54
C ASP A 360 16.66 4.84 -14.74
N ASN A 361 16.68 4.77 -13.42
CA ASN A 361 15.98 5.67 -12.50
C ASN A 361 14.46 5.76 -12.72
N THR A 362 13.83 4.71 -13.25
CA THR A 362 12.39 4.67 -13.54
C THR A 362 11.60 3.88 -12.50
N CYS A 363 12.29 3.20 -11.58
CA CYS A 363 11.70 2.32 -10.58
C CYS A 363 12.03 2.77 -9.16
N ASN A 364 11.22 2.33 -8.21
CA ASN A 364 11.51 2.34 -6.79
C ASN A 364 12.33 1.08 -6.44
N VAL A 365 13.44 1.25 -5.76
CA VAL A 365 14.27 0.15 -5.27
C VAL A 365 14.11 0.08 -3.76
N HIS A 366 13.29 -0.86 -3.28
CA HIS A 366 13.07 -1.09 -1.86
C HIS A 366 14.05 -2.14 -1.35
N PHE A 367 14.85 -1.81 -0.35
CA PHE A 367 15.57 -2.84 0.40
C PHE A 367 14.60 -3.50 1.38
N THR A 368 14.18 -4.73 1.10
CA THR A 368 13.25 -5.47 1.94
C THR A 368 13.96 -6.28 3.02
N ASP A 369 15.14 -6.83 2.68
CA ASP A 369 16.01 -7.51 3.63
C ASP A 369 17.46 -7.07 3.45
N VAL A 370 18.17 -6.99 4.58
CA VAL A 370 19.58 -6.67 4.65
C VAL A 370 20.24 -7.62 5.65
N ASP A 371 21.27 -8.36 5.25
CA ASP A 371 21.99 -9.27 6.14
C ASP A 371 22.72 -8.52 7.28
N MET A 372 23.07 -9.23 8.36
CA MET A 372 23.72 -8.63 9.51
C MET A 372 25.09 -7.99 9.16
N ALA A 373 25.77 -8.50 8.15
CA ALA A 373 27.04 -7.97 7.66
C ALA A 373 26.85 -6.76 6.70
N ARG A 374 25.62 -6.46 6.31
CA ARG A 374 25.24 -5.38 5.37
C ARG A 374 25.96 -5.47 4.02
N ASN A 375 26.14 -6.69 3.55
CA ASN A 375 26.80 -7.00 2.28
C ASN A 375 25.84 -7.55 1.24
N ARG A 376 24.74 -8.17 1.67
CA ARG A 376 23.75 -8.83 0.84
C ARG A 376 22.37 -8.29 1.11
N PHE A 377 21.58 -8.11 0.06
CA PHE A 377 20.29 -7.44 0.13
C PHE A 377 19.27 -8.18 -0.73
N ILE A 378 18.04 -8.24 -0.26
CA ILE A 378 16.89 -8.42 -1.13
C ILE A 378 16.35 -7.05 -1.48
N ALA A 379 16.19 -6.79 -2.77
CA ALA A 379 15.53 -5.60 -3.27
C ALA A 379 14.22 -5.99 -3.98
N HIS A 380 13.12 -5.41 -3.55
CA HIS A 380 11.90 -5.37 -4.32
C HIS A 380 11.95 -4.13 -5.21
N VAL A 381 11.69 -4.30 -6.48
CA VAL A 381 11.72 -3.23 -7.46
C VAL A 381 10.34 -3.12 -8.08
N ASP A 382 9.72 -1.94 -7.96
CA ASP A 382 8.45 -1.62 -8.60
C ASP A 382 8.50 -0.24 -9.24
N GLY A 383 7.52 0.08 -10.06
CA GLY A 383 7.42 1.40 -10.68
C GLY A 383 6.23 1.48 -11.62
N PRO A 384 5.95 2.64 -12.22
CA PRO A 384 4.79 2.78 -13.09
C PRO A 384 4.67 1.68 -14.15
N ALA A 385 5.78 1.31 -14.80
CA ALA A 385 5.84 0.25 -15.80
C ALA A 385 6.54 -1.04 -15.30
N GLU A 386 6.75 -1.19 -14.00
CA GLU A 386 7.34 -2.38 -13.39
C GLU A 386 6.40 -2.96 -12.35
N PRO A 387 5.74 -4.11 -12.63
CA PRO A 387 4.68 -4.64 -11.76
C PRO A 387 5.19 -5.30 -10.46
N GLY A 388 6.48 -5.26 -10.23
CA GLY A 388 7.17 -5.82 -9.08
C GLY A 388 8.06 -6.99 -9.46
N ALA A 389 9.32 -6.92 -9.00
CA ALA A 389 10.29 -8.00 -9.12
C ALA A 389 11.22 -8.03 -7.92
N TRP A 390 11.71 -9.21 -7.56
CA TRP A 390 12.65 -9.38 -6.47
C TRP A 390 14.03 -9.65 -7.01
N PHE A 391 15.03 -8.99 -6.41
CA PHE A 391 16.43 -9.13 -6.78
C PHE A 391 17.28 -9.40 -5.55
N PHE A 392 18.24 -10.29 -5.72
CA PHE A 392 19.35 -10.43 -4.78
C PHE A 392 20.50 -9.53 -5.25
N TYR A 393 21.04 -8.72 -4.34
CA TYR A 393 22.18 -7.86 -4.58
C TYR A 393 23.32 -8.20 -3.62
N ASP A 394 24.48 -8.60 -4.16
CA ASP A 394 25.73 -8.78 -3.41
C ASP A 394 26.63 -7.56 -3.61
N LYS A 395 26.84 -6.80 -2.53
CA LYS A 395 27.63 -5.57 -2.52
C LYS A 395 29.11 -5.81 -2.83
N ALA A 396 29.67 -6.91 -2.32
CA ALA A 396 31.08 -7.23 -2.51
C ALA A 396 31.35 -7.67 -3.96
N ALA A 397 30.52 -8.55 -4.49
CA ALA A 397 30.61 -8.99 -5.87
C ALA A 397 30.10 -7.94 -6.87
N ARG A 398 29.34 -6.94 -6.42
CA ARG A 398 28.60 -5.96 -7.25
C ARG A 398 27.72 -6.66 -8.29
N ALA A 399 27.11 -7.74 -7.88
CA ALA A 399 26.25 -8.56 -8.72
C ALA A 399 24.79 -8.40 -8.31
N ILE A 400 23.92 -8.40 -9.30
CA ILE A 400 22.46 -8.41 -9.10
C ILE A 400 21.88 -9.61 -9.83
N VAL A 401 20.99 -10.36 -9.15
CA VAL A 401 20.33 -11.54 -9.70
C VAL A 401 18.83 -11.40 -9.55
N ASN A 402 18.07 -11.61 -10.62
CA ASN A 402 16.63 -11.66 -10.57
C ASN A 402 16.17 -12.97 -9.91
N LEU A 403 15.38 -12.87 -8.85
CA LEU A 403 14.84 -14.02 -8.11
C LEU A 403 13.45 -14.43 -8.59
N GLY A 404 12.67 -13.49 -9.11
CA GLY A 404 11.32 -13.72 -9.60
C GLY A 404 10.56 -12.41 -9.82
N GLN A 405 9.48 -12.49 -10.60
CA GLN A 405 8.60 -11.37 -10.91
C GLN A 405 7.22 -11.59 -10.27
N ALA A 406 6.61 -10.52 -9.77
CA ALA A 406 5.25 -10.59 -9.25
C ALA A 406 4.25 -10.97 -10.34
N ARG A 407 4.42 -10.43 -11.55
CA ARG A 407 3.52 -10.65 -12.69
C ARG A 407 4.30 -10.87 -13.97
N ASP A 408 3.75 -11.70 -14.85
CA ASP A 408 4.34 -12.00 -16.18
C ASP A 408 3.91 -10.93 -17.20
N LEU A 409 4.34 -9.71 -16.95
CA LEU A 409 4.08 -8.56 -17.81
C LEU A 409 5.42 -7.96 -18.25
N ASP A 410 5.61 -7.82 -19.56
CA ASP A 410 6.80 -7.16 -20.14
C ASP A 410 6.68 -5.64 -19.94
N PRO A 411 7.57 -5.01 -19.15
CA PRO A 411 7.58 -3.56 -18.94
C PRO A 411 7.57 -2.73 -20.22
N ALA A 412 8.14 -3.23 -21.32
CA ALA A 412 8.15 -2.55 -22.61
C ALA A 412 6.76 -2.40 -23.26
N ARG A 413 5.78 -3.15 -22.79
CA ARG A 413 4.37 -3.11 -23.24
C ARG A 413 3.45 -2.39 -22.28
N LEU A 414 3.98 -1.81 -21.20
CA LEU A 414 3.26 -1.08 -20.17
C LEU A 414 3.40 0.43 -20.34
N GLY A 415 2.52 1.17 -19.69
CA GLY A 415 2.54 2.62 -19.68
C GLY A 415 3.69 3.18 -18.86
N ALA A 416 4.54 3.99 -19.45
CA ALA A 416 5.61 4.68 -18.73
C ALA A 416 5.05 5.84 -17.90
N GLY A 417 5.53 5.99 -16.67
CA GLY A 417 5.13 7.07 -15.76
C GLY A 417 6.17 8.18 -15.68
N GLU A 418 5.69 9.37 -15.42
CA GLU A 418 6.49 10.55 -15.11
C GLU A 418 5.86 11.37 -13.99
N VAL A 419 6.66 12.21 -13.35
CA VAL A 419 6.21 13.14 -12.30
C VAL A 419 6.12 14.54 -12.88
N LEU A 420 4.95 15.16 -12.75
CA LEU A 420 4.71 16.54 -13.13
C LEU A 420 4.78 17.46 -11.92
N GLN A 421 5.47 18.59 -12.07
CA GLN A 421 5.43 19.70 -11.11
C GLN A 421 4.46 20.75 -11.65
N VAL A 422 3.24 20.74 -11.13
CA VAL A 422 2.14 21.57 -11.65
C VAL A 422 2.09 22.89 -10.89
N GLN A 423 2.17 24.00 -11.61
CA GLN A 423 1.89 25.33 -11.06
C GLN A 423 0.39 25.56 -11.04
N THR A 424 -0.18 25.75 -9.85
CA THR A 424 -1.61 26.03 -9.72
C THR A 424 -1.91 27.49 -10.06
N ARG A 425 -3.16 27.80 -10.39
CA ARG A 425 -3.66 29.13 -10.75
C ARG A 425 -3.41 30.21 -9.70
N ASP A 426 -3.20 29.82 -8.44
CA ASP A 426 -2.90 30.72 -7.31
C ASP A 426 -1.41 30.69 -6.91
N GLY A 427 -0.55 30.06 -7.74
CA GLY A 427 0.90 30.11 -7.60
C GLY A 427 1.52 29.07 -6.67
N ALA A 428 0.74 28.11 -6.15
CA ALA A 428 1.30 26.97 -5.45
C ALA A 428 1.87 25.94 -6.43
N THR A 429 2.67 24.99 -5.94
CA THR A 429 3.16 23.86 -6.72
C THR A 429 2.62 22.56 -6.12
N ILE A 430 2.06 21.71 -6.96
CA ILE A 430 1.63 20.36 -6.58
C ILE A 430 2.32 19.32 -7.46
N GLU A 431 2.45 18.09 -6.96
CA GLU A 431 2.91 16.96 -7.73
C GLU A 431 1.73 16.20 -8.35
N ALA A 432 1.92 15.69 -9.56
CA ALA A 432 1.00 14.76 -10.19
C ALA A 432 1.79 13.66 -10.90
N TYR A 433 1.23 12.46 -10.95
CA TYR A 433 1.80 11.35 -11.70
C TYR A 433 1.03 11.16 -12.99
N LEU A 434 1.75 11.20 -14.12
CA LEU A 434 1.16 11.02 -15.44
C LEU A 434 1.71 9.73 -16.06
N THR A 435 0.81 8.81 -16.40
CA THR A 435 1.17 7.56 -17.07
C THR A 435 0.74 7.62 -18.54
N ALA A 436 1.72 7.46 -19.43
CA ALA A 436 1.48 7.40 -20.87
C ALA A 436 0.92 6.04 -21.28
N PRO A 437 0.12 5.95 -22.34
CA PRO A 437 -0.19 4.67 -22.96
C PRO A 437 1.07 4.04 -23.57
N PRO A 438 1.12 2.71 -23.77
CA PRO A 438 2.20 2.08 -24.51
C PRO A 438 2.43 2.76 -25.87
N GLY A 439 3.67 3.22 -26.10
CA GLY A 439 4.03 4.00 -27.29
C GLY A 439 3.81 5.51 -27.20
N GLY A 440 3.22 6.02 -26.12
CA GLY A 440 3.22 7.45 -25.74
C GLY A 440 2.57 8.42 -26.74
N ARG A 441 1.62 7.96 -27.57
CA ARG A 441 0.92 8.83 -28.53
C ARG A 441 -0.09 9.73 -27.82
N PRO A 442 -0.22 11.00 -28.22
CA PRO A 442 -1.30 11.85 -27.73
C PRO A 442 -2.68 11.20 -27.93
N GLY A 443 -3.57 11.36 -26.98
CA GLY A 443 -4.88 10.71 -27.00
C GLY A 443 -5.77 11.13 -25.82
N PRO A 444 -6.80 10.35 -25.51
CA PRO A 444 -7.69 10.58 -24.38
C PRO A 444 -6.96 10.60 -23.04
N LEU A 445 -7.55 11.33 -22.08
CA LEU A 445 -7.05 11.43 -20.70
C LEU A 445 -8.09 10.88 -19.72
N VAL A 446 -7.67 10.03 -18.79
CA VAL A 446 -8.46 9.65 -17.61
C VAL A 446 -7.79 10.24 -16.37
N VAL A 447 -8.56 10.99 -15.59
CA VAL A 447 -8.12 11.60 -14.33
C VAL A 447 -8.52 10.72 -13.16
N LEU A 448 -7.57 10.39 -12.28
CA LEU A 448 -7.76 9.52 -11.13
C LEU A 448 -7.35 10.25 -9.83
N PRO A 449 -8.19 11.13 -9.27
CA PRO A 449 -7.93 11.69 -7.94
C PRO A 449 -8.04 10.58 -6.89
N HIS A 450 -7.04 10.52 -5.98
CA HIS A 450 -6.99 9.53 -4.91
C HIS A 450 -8.05 9.76 -3.83
N GLY A 451 -8.30 8.73 -3.01
CA GLY A 451 -9.15 8.78 -1.83
C GLY A 451 -8.51 9.51 -0.64
N GLY A 452 -9.07 9.36 0.54
CA GLY A 452 -8.57 9.93 1.79
C GLY A 452 -9.39 11.12 2.30
N PRO A 453 -9.00 12.42 2.12
CA PRO A 453 -7.99 12.96 1.21
C PRO A 453 -6.54 12.99 1.72
N GLU A 454 -6.29 12.82 3.03
CA GLU A 454 -4.96 12.94 3.65
C GLU A 454 -4.06 11.70 3.40
N VAL A 455 -4.13 11.13 2.20
CA VAL A 455 -3.19 10.16 1.64
C VAL A 455 -2.53 10.73 0.39
N ARG A 456 -1.71 9.97 -0.31
CA ARG A 456 -1.10 10.40 -1.57
C ARG A 456 -0.93 9.24 -2.54
N ASP A 457 -0.89 9.55 -3.81
CA ASP A 457 -0.32 8.67 -4.81
C ASP A 457 1.22 8.68 -4.73
N THR A 458 1.81 7.59 -5.20
CA THR A 458 3.26 7.39 -5.30
C THR A 458 3.62 6.87 -6.69
N PRO A 459 4.88 6.98 -7.13
CA PRO A 459 5.32 6.47 -8.43
C PRO A 459 5.51 4.94 -8.44
N SER A 460 4.58 4.22 -7.80
CA SER A 460 4.58 2.75 -7.71
C SER A 460 3.68 2.13 -8.77
N TRP A 461 3.78 0.80 -8.91
CA TRP A 461 2.86 0.03 -9.72
C TRP A 461 1.40 0.24 -9.29
N ASP A 462 0.54 0.42 -10.26
CA ASP A 462 -0.91 0.49 -10.06
C ASP A 462 -1.62 -0.24 -11.20
N ARG A 463 -2.37 -1.29 -10.84
CA ARG A 463 -3.08 -2.15 -11.80
C ARG A 463 -4.13 -1.36 -12.58
N GLN A 464 -4.92 -0.55 -11.89
CA GLN A 464 -5.99 0.24 -12.50
C GLN A 464 -5.44 1.25 -13.52
N VAL A 465 -4.36 1.93 -13.16
CA VAL A 465 -3.65 2.86 -14.05
C VAL A 465 -3.17 2.14 -15.31
N GLN A 466 -2.55 0.97 -15.15
CA GLN A 466 -2.01 0.25 -16.31
C GLN A 466 -3.09 -0.38 -17.20
N VAL A 467 -4.20 -0.83 -16.61
CA VAL A 467 -5.37 -1.27 -17.40
C VAL A 467 -5.90 -0.14 -18.27
N LEU A 468 -6.02 1.08 -17.73
CA LEU A 468 -6.48 2.24 -18.47
C LEU A 468 -5.45 2.68 -19.53
N ALA A 469 -4.16 2.70 -19.18
CA ALA A 469 -3.08 3.01 -20.12
C ALA A 469 -3.04 2.03 -21.30
N ALA A 470 -3.30 0.75 -21.04
CA ALA A 470 -3.37 -0.29 -22.08
C ALA A 470 -4.51 -0.06 -23.10
N GLN A 471 -5.52 0.77 -22.79
CA GLN A 471 -6.55 1.16 -23.74
C GLN A 471 -6.08 2.26 -24.72
N GLY A 472 -4.86 2.76 -24.57
CA GLY A 472 -4.34 3.89 -25.36
C GLY A 472 -4.63 5.25 -24.72
N TRP A 473 -4.96 5.30 -23.44
CA TRP A 473 -5.31 6.51 -22.71
C TRP A 473 -4.17 6.95 -21.77
N TRP A 474 -4.01 8.25 -21.63
CA TRP A 474 -3.18 8.83 -20.60
C TRP A 474 -3.92 8.78 -19.27
N VAL A 475 -3.18 8.60 -18.17
CA VAL A 475 -3.78 8.52 -16.83
C VAL A 475 -3.07 9.49 -15.91
N LEU A 476 -3.82 10.45 -15.34
CA LEU A 476 -3.32 11.50 -14.45
C LEU A 476 -3.78 11.28 -13.02
N ARG A 477 -2.84 11.22 -12.08
CA ARG A 477 -3.08 11.10 -10.63
C ARG A 477 -2.52 12.33 -9.91
N PRO A 478 -3.32 13.36 -9.62
CA PRO A 478 -2.87 14.57 -8.94
C PRO A 478 -2.81 14.39 -7.42
N ASN A 479 -1.70 14.80 -6.78
CA ASN A 479 -1.60 15.01 -5.35
C ASN A 479 -1.96 16.47 -5.03
N PHE A 480 -3.26 16.75 -4.97
CA PHE A 480 -3.82 18.07 -4.69
C PHE A 480 -3.54 18.51 -3.25
N ARG A 481 -3.62 19.82 -2.95
CA ARG A 481 -3.52 20.30 -1.56
C ARG A 481 -4.57 19.63 -0.69
N GLY A 482 -4.15 19.14 0.47
CA GLY A 482 -4.95 18.23 1.29
C GLY A 482 -4.42 16.80 1.30
N SER A 483 -3.53 16.44 0.35
CA SER A 483 -2.85 15.14 0.35
C SER A 483 -1.84 15.02 1.50
N GLY A 484 -1.62 13.80 1.99
CA GLY A 484 -0.61 13.47 3.01
C GLY A 484 0.79 13.30 2.44
N GLY A 485 1.79 13.14 3.31
CA GLY A 485 3.17 12.84 2.92
C GLY A 485 4.00 14.07 2.50
N TYR A 486 3.41 15.25 2.51
CA TYR A 486 4.03 16.54 2.16
C TYR A 486 4.15 17.48 3.36
N GLY A 487 3.97 16.97 4.58
CA GLY A 487 3.87 17.74 5.80
C GLY A 487 2.45 18.18 6.13
N GLN A 488 2.26 18.59 7.39
CA GLN A 488 0.95 18.97 7.93
C GLN A 488 0.38 20.22 7.27
N SER A 489 1.24 21.20 6.97
CA SER A 489 0.80 22.44 6.34
C SER A 489 0.17 22.22 4.97
N PHE A 490 0.69 21.27 4.19
CA PHE A 490 0.12 20.91 2.90
C PHE A 490 -1.24 20.22 3.06
N ALA A 491 -1.36 19.27 4.00
CA ALA A 491 -2.62 18.61 4.30
C ALA A 491 -3.68 19.62 4.80
N GLN A 492 -3.29 20.54 5.68
CA GLN A 492 -4.20 21.57 6.22
C GLN A 492 -4.71 22.56 5.17
N GLN A 493 -4.00 22.77 4.07
CA GLN A 493 -4.49 23.63 2.97
C GLN A 493 -5.75 23.05 2.29
N GLY A 494 -6.02 21.77 2.46
CA GLY A 494 -7.26 21.12 2.01
C GLY A 494 -8.44 21.26 2.98
N TRP A 495 -8.19 21.62 4.26
CA TRP A 495 -9.24 21.70 5.26
C TRP A 495 -10.26 22.80 4.93
N THR A 496 -11.51 22.45 5.01
CA THR A 496 -12.67 23.29 4.63
C THR A 496 -12.66 23.77 3.16
N ARG A 497 -11.88 23.10 2.30
CA ARG A 497 -11.71 23.46 0.89
C ARG A 497 -12.18 22.38 -0.08
N TRP A 498 -13.04 21.48 0.38
CA TRP A 498 -13.65 20.48 -0.45
C TRP A 498 -14.55 21.13 -1.52
N GLY A 499 -14.37 20.72 -2.79
CA GLY A 499 -15.08 21.32 -3.93
C GLY A 499 -14.63 22.73 -4.34
N ASP A 500 -13.71 23.30 -3.63
CA ASP A 500 -13.09 24.63 -3.88
C ASP A 500 -11.63 24.42 -4.34
N ARG A 501 -10.66 24.83 -3.56
CA ARG A 501 -9.23 24.82 -3.90
C ARG A 501 -8.67 23.43 -4.22
N MET A 502 -9.09 22.41 -3.48
CA MET A 502 -8.66 21.03 -3.75
C MET A 502 -9.12 20.58 -5.14
N GLN A 503 -10.31 20.98 -5.57
CA GLN A 503 -10.83 20.69 -6.90
C GLN A 503 -10.14 21.54 -7.97
N ASP A 504 -9.79 22.79 -7.66
CA ASP A 504 -9.04 23.66 -8.59
C ASP A 504 -7.65 23.07 -8.89
N ASP A 505 -6.98 22.49 -7.90
CA ASP A 505 -5.69 21.79 -8.09
C ASP A 505 -5.81 20.60 -9.06
N VAL A 506 -6.90 19.82 -8.97
CA VAL A 506 -7.16 18.73 -9.92
C VAL A 506 -7.34 19.28 -11.34
N GLU A 507 -8.10 20.37 -11.50
CA GLU A 507 -8.33 21.01 -12.79
C GLU A 507 -7.06 21.63 -13.38
N ASP A 508 -6.20 22.22 -12.54
CA ASP A 508 -4.93 22.79 -12.96
C ASP A 508 -3.96 21.69 -13.43
N ALA A 509 -3.94 20.54 -12.74
CA ALA A 509 -3.17 19.38 -13.16
C ALA A 509 -3.66 18.83 -14.52
N VAL A 510 -4.97 18.79 -14.73
CA VAL A 510 -5.55 18.38 -16.02
C VAL A 510 -5.14 19.34 -17.13
N ALA A 511 -5.29 20.65 -16.90
CA ALA A 511 -4.92 21.67 -17.89
C ALA A 511 -3.41 21.60 -18.24
N HIS A 512 -2.56 21.41 -17.21
CA HIS A 512 -1.11 21.25 -17.38
C HIS A 512 -0.78 20.02 -18.24
N ALA A 513 -1.33 18.84 -17.92
CA ALA A 513 -1.06 17.61 -18.64
C ALA A 513 -1.52 17.70 -20.10
N ILE A 514 -2.70 18.28 -20.36
CA ILE A 514 -3.22 18.51 -21.73
C ILE A 514 -2.28 19.41 -22.52
N ALA A 515 -1.86 20.54 -21.95
CA ALA A 515 -0.99 21.49 -22.62
C ALA A 515 0.40 20.93 -22.89
N GLU A 516 0.99 20.24 -21.91
CA GLU A 516 2.37 19.72 -22.02
C GLU A 516 2.47 18.56 -23.02
N LYS A 517 1.48 17.66 -23.05
CA LYS A 517 1.51 16.45 -23.89
C LYS A 517 0.69 16.57 -25.16
N GLY A 518 0.00 17.68 -25.40
CA GLY A 518 -0.86 17.88 -26.56
C GLY A 518 -2.03 16.87 -26.58
N LEU A 519 -2.65 16.63 -25.41
CA LEU A 519 -3.72 15.64 -25.29
C LEU A 519 -5.05 16.18 -25.86
N ASP A 520 -5.93 15.26 -26.20
CA ASP A 520 -7.25 15.59 -26.76
C ASP A 520 -8.20 16.09 -25.65
N VAL A 521 -8.35 17.40 -25.54
CA VAL A 521 -9.24 18.04 -24.57
C VAL A 521 -10.72 17.64 -24.75
N SER A 522 -11.10 17.15 -25.94
CA SER A 522 -12.47 16.66 -26.19
C SER A 522 -12.71 15.24 -25.64
N LYS A 523 -11.69 14.58 -25.12
CA LYS A 523 -11.72 13.17 -24.67
C LYS A 523 -11.09 13.04 -23.27
N VAL A 524 -11.69 13.71 -22.29
CA VAL A 524 -11.26 13.64 -20.88
C VAL A 524 -12.34 12.93 -20.06
N GLY A 525 -11.95 11.89 -19.32
CA GLY A 525 -12.79 11.20 -18.34
C GLY A 525 -12.24 11.39 -16.94
N ILE A 526 -13.07 11.16 -15.93
CA ILE A 526 -12.66 11.22 -14.52
C ILE A 526 -13.26 10.07 -13.74
N MET A 527 -12.45 9.45 -12.86
CA MET A 527 -12.93 8.42 -11.93
C MET A 527 -12.14 8.44 -10.64
N GLY A 528 -12.75 7.97 -9.55
CA GLY A 528 -12.05 7.86 -8.29
C GLY A 528 -12.84 7.13 -7.23
N THR A 529 -12.17 6.80 -6.12
CA THR A 529 -12.73 6.06 -5.00
C THR A 529 -12.79 6.94 -3.75
N SER A 530 -13.86 6.80 -2.95
CA SER A 530 -14.02 7.52 -1.67
C SER A 530 -14.01 9.04 -1.87
N TYR A 531 -13.06 9.77 -1.29
CA TYR A 531 -12.85 11.19 -1.59
C TYR A 531 -12.60 11.42 -3.10
N GLY A 532 -11.86 10.53 -3.77
CA GLY A 532 -11.64 10.61 -5.22
C GLY A 532 -12.94 10.54 -6.04
N ALA A 533 -13.95 9.79 -5.58
CA ALA A 533 -15.27 9.76 -6.18
C ALA A 533 -16.02 11.10 -5.99
N TYR A 534 -15.87 11.71 -4.83
CA TYR A 534 -16.33 13.08 -4.58
C TYR A 534 -15.68 14.05 -5.58
N ALA A 535 -14.36 14.02 -5.71
CA ALA A 535 -13.62 14.87 -6.63
C ALA A 535 -14.01 14.62 -8.09
N ALA A 536 -14.29 13.37 -8.47
CA ALA A 536 -14.75 13.02 -9.82
C ALA A 536 -16.12 13.65 -10.15
N LEU A 537 -17.09 13.51 -9.24
CA LEU A 537 -18.41 14.08 -9.45
C LEU A 537 -18.42 15.62 -9.32
N MET A 538 -17.60 16.16 -8.40
CA MET A 538 -17.46 17.61 -8.25
C MET A 538 -16.74 18.23 -9.46
N GLY A 539 -15.77 17.52 -10.04
CA GLY A 539 -15.17 17.90 -11.32
C GLY A 539 -16.19 17.98 -12.46
N ALA A 540 -17.05 16.96 -12.57
CA ALA A 540 -18.14 16.97 -13.57
C ALA A 540 -19.16 18.10 -13.35
N VAL A 541 -19.38 18.52 -12.10
CA VAL A 541 -20.19 19.71 -11.76
C VAL A 541 -19.49 21.01 -12.18
N LYS A 542 -18.22 21.18 -11.81
CA LYS A 542 -17.47 22.44 -12.06
C LYS A 542 -17.06 22.60 -13.53
N ARG A 543 -16.81 21.50 -14.22
CA ARG A 543 -16.36 21.47 -15.61
C ARG A 543 -17.27 20.60 -16.48
N PRO A 544 -18.55 20.98 -16.64
CA PRO A 544 -19.51 20.23 -17.44
C PRO A 544 -19.14 20.15 -18.93
N ASP A 545 -18.28 21.05 -19.40
CA ASP A 545 -17.73 21.10 -20.76
C ASP A 545 -16.58 20.10 -20.98
N LEU A 546 -15.81 19.78 -19.93
CA LEU A 546 -14.55 19.03 -20.02
C LEU A 546 -14.77 17.51 -19.97
N TYR A 547 -15.41 17.02 -18.93
CA TYR A 547 -15.49 15.58 -18.68
C TYR A 547 -16.58 14.92 -19.52
N LYS A 548 -16.22 13.84 -20.23
CA LYS A 548 -17.12 13.08 -21.12
C LYS A 548 -17.76 11.88 -20.43
N ALA A 549 -17.21 11.44 -19.30
CA ALA A 549 -17.81 10.48 -18.37
C ALA A 549 -17.22 10.68 -16.98
N ALA A 550 -18.00 10.39 -15.94
CA ALA A 550 -17.57 10.40 -14.56
C ALA A 550 -17.92 9.08 -13.86
N ILE A 551 -16.97 8.49 -13.14
CA ILE A 551 -17.17 7.26 -12.38
C ILE A 551 -16.82 7.50 -10.92
N GLY A 552 -17.78 7.24 -10.02
CA GLY A 552 -17.59 7.38 -8.57
C GLY A 552 -17.75 6.05 -7.84
N ILE A 553 -16.70 5.63 -7.12
CA ILE A 553 -16.64 4.36 -6.40
C ILE A 553 -16.69 4.65 -4.89
N CYS A 554 -17.68 4.10 -4.17
CA CYS A 554 -17.85 4.26 -2.72
C CYS A 554 -17.71 5.72 -2.25
N GLY A 555 -18.39 6.66 -2.91
CA GLY A 555 -18.13 8.09 -2.79
C GLY A 555 -18.95 8.83 -1.74
N VAL A 556 -18.43 10.01 -1.38
CA VAL A 556 -19.15 11.07 -0.66
C VAL A 556 -19.81 11.98 -1.69
N TYR A 557 -21.11 12.24 -1.58
CA TYR A 557 -21.81 13.09 -2.58
C TYR A 557 -22.62 14.23 -1.94
N ASP A 558 -22.81 14.22 -0.63
CA ASP A 558 -23.46 15.30 0.12
C ASP A 558 -22.75 15.54 1.44
N LEU A 559 -21.99 16.62 1.55
CA LEU A 559 -21.17 16.93 2.70
C LEU A 559 -21.97 17.13 4.00
N PRO A 560 -23.10 17.88 4.00
CA PRO A 560 -23.99 17.96 5.16
C PRO A 560 -24.55 16.60 5.63
N ASP A 561 -24.91 15.72 4.68
CA ASP A 561 -25.44 14.39 5.01
C ASP A 561 -24.38 13.49 5.65
N VAL A 562 -23.13 13.53 5.16
CA VAL A 562 -22.02 12.76 5.75
C VAL A 562 -21.74 13.24 7.17
N LEU A 563 -21.60 14.55 7.38
CA LEU A 563 -21.40 15.11 8.73
C LEU A 563 -22.55 14.74 9.68
N ALA A 564 -23.79 14.79 9.21
CA ALA A 564 -24.95 14.39 10.00
C ALA A 564 -25.00 12.87 10.27
N SER A 565 -24.40 12.04 9.40
CA SER A 565 -24.27 10.60 9.63
C SER A 565 -23.22 10.31 10.69
N GLU A 566 -22.06 10.95 10.60
CA GLU A 566 -20.98 10.84 11.60
C GLU A 566 -21.42 11.31 12.98
N ASP A 567 -22.14 12.44 13.07
CA ASP A 567 -22.72 12.95 14.32
C ASP A 567 -23.65 11.94 14.99
N ARG A 568 -24.49 11.26 14.21
CA ARG A 568 -25.42 10.22 14.74
C ARG A 568 -24.75 8.92 15.13
N GLN A 569 -23.64 8.56 14.46
CA GLN A 569 -22.95 7.29 14.66
C GLN A 569 -21.84 7.39 15.71
N ASP A 570 -21.27 8.57 15.92
CA ASP A 570 -20.20 8.79 16.88
C ASP A 570 -20.78 8.98 18.30
N ASP A 571 -21.07 7.87 18.95
CA ASP A 571 -21.56 7.82 20.33
C ASP A 571 -20.43 7.86 21.39
N THR A 572 -19.17 8.04 20.93
CA THR A 572 -18.00 8.16 21.80
C THR A 572 -17.98 9.52 22.51
N PRO A 573 -17.69 9.59 23.81
CA PRO A 573 -17.57 10.87 24.51
C PRO A 573 -16.59 11.82 23.80
N GLY A 574 -17.07 13.06 23.52
CA GLY A 574 -16.33 14.07 22.74
C GLY A 574 -16.38 13.86 21.23
N GLN A 575 -17.19 12.92 20.75
CA GLN A 575 -17.45 12.68 19.31
C GLN A 575 -16.20 12.81 18.42
N PRO A 576 -15.15 12.00 18.63
CA PRO A 576 -13.85 12.22 18.00
C PRO A 576 -13.88 12.07 16.48
N ILE A 577 -14.76 11.23 15.93
CA ILE A 577 -14.88 11.02 14.48
C ILE A 577 -15.63 12.19 13.85
N TYR A 578 -16.70 12.65 14.48
CA TYR A 578 -17.46 13.83 14.04
C TYR A 578 -16.59 15.10 14.09
N GLU A 579 -15.83 15.32 15.18
CA GLU A 579 -14.87 16.44 15.27
C GLU A 579 -13.78 16.35 14.19
N PHE A 580 -13.25 15.15 13.91
CA PHE A 580 -12.27 14.94 12.85
C PHE A 580 -12.78 15.44 11.50
N TRP A 581 -14.00 15.01 11.12
CA TRP A 581 -14.59 15.40 9.83
C TRP A 581 -15.03 16.85 9.80
N THR A 582 -15.57 17.39 10.91
CA THR A 582 -15.95 18.81 11.02
C THR A 582 -14.74 19.73 10.81
N LYS A 583 -13.58 19.36 11.36
CA LYS A 583 -12.34 20.12 11.17
C LYS A 583 -11.86 20.12 9.72
N ARG A 584 -12.09 19.04 8.97
CA ARG A 584 -11.62 18.85 7.59
C ARG A 584 -12.62 19.30 6.54
N ILE A 585 -13.87 18.97 6.72
CA ILE A 585 -14.94 19.33 5.77
C ILE A 585 -15.49 20.72 6.08
N GLY A 586 -15.66 21.03 7.36
CA GLY A 586 -16.21 22.29 7.86
C GLY A 586 -17.38 22.10 8.81
N ASP A 587 -17.60 23.06 9.68
CA ASP A 587 -18.73 23.06 10.59
C ASP A 587 -20.02 23.48 9.85
N ARG A 588 -21.00 22.57 9.84
CA ARG A 588 -22.31 22.77 9.19
C ARG A 588 -23.04 24.01 9.74
N SER A 589 -22.88 24.33 11.02
CA SER A 589 -23.50 25.50 11.63
C SER A 589 -22.87 26.82 11.18
N VAL A 590 -21.61 26.78 10.72
CA VAL A 590 -20.81 27.97 10.34
C VAL A 590 -20.81 28.16 8.83
N ILE A 591 -20.53 27.09 8.05
CA ILE A 591 -20.36 27.15 6.60
C ILE A 591 -21.38 26.29 5.83
N GLY A 592 -22.57 26.06 6.38
CA GLY A 592 -23.60 25.22 5.78
C GLY A 592 -23.87 25.48 4.31
N PRO A 593 -24.09 26.74 3.87
CA PRO A 593 -24.29 27.05 2.45
C PRO A 593 -23.10 26.68 1.55
N ALA A 594 -21.86 26.81 2.04
CA ALA A 594 -20.68 26.40 1.29
C ALA A 594 -20.58 24.87 1.17
N LEU A 595 -20.94 24.13 2.23
CA LEU A 595 -21.01 22.66 2.19
C LEU A 595 -22.08 22.17 1.19
N GLU A 596 -23.23 22.85 1.11
CA GLU A 596 -24.26 22.56 0.13
C GLU A 596 -23.77 22.81 -1.30
N ALA A 597 -23.15 23.95 -1.54
CA ALA A 597 -22.55 24.29 -2.83
C ALA A 597 -21.39 23.36 -3.23
N GLY A 598 -20.65 22.84 -2.25
CA GLY A 598 -19.59 21.84 -2.41
C GLY A 598 -20.11 20.39 -2.54
N SER A 599 -21.43 20.17 -2.56
CA SER A 599 -22.02 18.81 -2.62
C SER A 599 -22.50 18.47 -4.02
N PRO A 600 -21.88 17.52 -4.74
CA PRO A 600 -22.27 17.17 -6.11
C PRO A 600 -23.73 16.67 -6.20
N ARG A 601 -24.27 16.02 -5.16
CA ARG A 601 -25.68 15.61 -5.13
C ARG A 601 -26.63 16.79 -5.25
N ARG A 602 -26.34 17.92 -4.61
CA ARG A 602 -27.18 19.12 -4.62
C ARG A 602 -27.09 19.90 -5.93
N ARG A 603 -26.06 19.59 -6.70
CA ARG A 603 -25.75 20.21 -7.99
C ARG A 603 -25.86 19.21 -9.17
N ALA A 604 -26.51 18.08 -8.95
CA ALA A 604 -26.64 17.00 -9.94
C ALA A 604 -27.17 17.47 -11.31
N GLY A 605 -28.01 18.52 -11.35
CA GLY A 605 -28.52 19.12 -12.59
C GLY A 605 -27.46 19.79 -13.48
N GLU A 606 -26.28 20.13 -12.92
CA GLU A 606 -25.18 20.76 -13.66
C GLU A 606 -24.30 19.74 -14.39
N ILE A 607 -24.33 18.46 -14.00
CA ILE A 607 -23.55 17.39 -14.64
C ILE A 607 -24.15 17.11 -16.02
N THR A 608 -23.31 17.12 -17.06
CA THR A 608 -23.74 16.92 -18.46
C THR A 608 -23.32 15.56 -19.02
N CYS A 609 -22.32 14.92 -18.46
CA CYS A 609 -21.80 13.63 -18.91
C CYS A 609 -22.52 12.44 -18.24
N PRO A 610 -22.46 11.24 -18.84
CA PRO A 610 -22.89 10.00 -18.18
C PRO A 610 -22.12 9.75 -16.88
N VAL A 611 -22.84 9.26 -15.86
CA VAL A 611 -22.28 8.93 -14.55
C VAL A 611 -22.45 7.45 -14.25
N VAL A 612 -21.40 6.81 -13.76
CA VAL A 612 -21.47 5.47 -13.17
C VAL A 612 -21.09 5.57 -11.70
N LEU A 613 -21.95 5.05 -10.83
CA LEU A 613 -21.71 4.92 -9.39
C LEU A 613 -21.53 3.45 -9.07
N VAL A 614 -20.55 3.13 -8.23
CA VAL A 614 -20.30 1.76 -7.73
C VAL A 614 -20.19 1.82 -6.22
N HIS A 615 -20.80 0.87 -5.50
CA HIS A 615 -20.75 0.88 -4.04
C HIS A 615 -20.90 -0.53 -3.46
N GLY A 616 -20.06 -0.89 -2.51
CA GLY A 616 -20.21 -2.10 -1.73
C GLY A 616 -21.41 -2.01 -0.79
N VAL A 617 -22.22 -3.07 -0.75
CA VAL A 617 -23.43 -3.08 0.08
C VAL A 617 -23.09 -3.03 1.56
N ASP A 618 -21.99 -3.66 1.95
CA ASP A 618 -21.51 -3.77 3.33
C ASP A 618 -20.39 -2.76 3.66
N ASP A 619 -20.34 -1.63 2.95
CA ASP A 619 -19.31 -0.59 3.15
C ASP A 619 -19.35 -0.02 4.59
N PRO A 620 -18.31 -0.29 5.42
CA PRO A 620 -18.26 0.18 6.80
C PRO A 620 -17.74 1.61 6.95
N VAL A 621 -17.23 2.21 5.86
CA VAL A 621 -16.61 3.54 5.86
C VAL A 621 -17.60 4.60 5.42
N LEU A 622 -18.27 4.37 4.29
CA LEU A 622 -19.29 5.27 3.75
C LEU A 622 -20.58 4.50 3.46
N PRO A 623 -21.72 4.97 3.96
CA PRO A 623 -22.96 4.22 3.79
C PRO A 623 -23.44 4.28 2.32
N LEU A 624 -23.89 3.13 1.78
CA LEU A 624 -24.44 2.97 0.42
C LEU A 624 -25.49 4.02 0.06
N ILE A 625 -26.20 4.56 1.06
CA ILE A 625 -27.23 5.58 0.85
C ILE A 625 -26.69 6.85 0.17
N GLN A 626 -25.39 7.15 0.29
CA GLN A 626 -24.76 8.26 -0.43
C GLN A 626 -24.89 8.07 -1.95
N SER A 627 -24.53 6.90 -2.46
CA SER A 627 -24.64 6.57 -3.89
C SER A 627 -26.09 6.47 -4.35
N ARG A 628 -26.98 5.88 -3.56
CA ARG A 628 -28.42 5.81 -3.89
C ARG A 628 -29.04 7.19 -4.02
N ARG A 629 -28.76 8.10 -3.08
CA ARG A 629 -29.25 9.49 -3.13
C ARG A 629 -28.65 10.29 -4.29
N MET A 630 -27.38 10.06 -4.63
CA MET A 630 -26.75 10.69 -5.79
C MET A 630 -27.39 10.22 -7.09
N ARG A 631 -27.62 8.91 -7.27
CA ARG A 631 -28.36 8.33 -8.39
C ARG A 631 -29.75 8.98 -8.52
N ASP A 632 -30.48 9.07 -7.43
CA ASP A 632 -31.84 9.60 -7.44
C ASP A 632 -31.88 11.10 -7.80
N ALA A 633 -30.90 11.87 -7.32
CA ALA A 633 -30.74 13.28 -7.69
C ALA A 633 -30.44 13.46 -9.20
N LEU A 634 -29.53 12.64 -9.74
CA LEU A 634 -29.22 12.65 -11.18
C LEU A 634 -30.43 12.25 -12.02
N ARG A 635 -31.15 11.19 -11.65
CA ARG A 635 -32.38 10.77 -12.35
C ARG A 635 -33.47 11.85 -12.32
N SER A 636 -33.67 12.48 -11.16
CA SER A 636 -34.64 13.57 -11.00
C SER A 636 -34.27 14.79 -11.84
N ALA A 637 -33.01 15.01 -12.10
CA ALA A 637 -32.51 16.05 -13.00
C ALA A 637 -32.48 15.62 -14.50
N GLY A 638 -32.98 14.43 -14.83
CA GLY A 638 -32.99 13.91 -16.19
C GLY A 638 -31.63 13.50 -16.74
N LYS A 639 -30.66 13.17 -15.84
CA LYS A 639 -29.29 12.82 -16.22
C LYS A 639 -29.09 11.32 -16.37
N SER A 640 -28.15 10.93 -17.24
CA SER A 640 -27.77 9.54 -17.43
C SER A 640 -26.94 9.04 -16.23
N VAL A 641 -27.46 8.06 -15.52
CA VAL A 641 -26.77 7.46 -14.37
C VAL A 641 -27.05 5.97 -14.24
N GLU A 642 -26.00 5.22 -13.97
CA GLU A 642 -26.03 3.81 -13.56
C GLU A 642 -25.51 3.71 -12.13
N LEU A 643 -26.15 2.88 -11.29
CA LEU A 643 -25.61 2.50 -9.97
C LEU A 643 -25.42 0.98 -9.94
N ILE A 644 -24.20 0.54 -9.66
CA ILE A 644 -23.82 -0.85 -9.45
C ILE A 644 -23.62 -1.04 -7.95
N GLU A 645 -24.50 -1.80 -7.32
CA GLU A 645 -24.38 -2.22 -5.92
C GLU A 645 -23.65 -3.56 -5.92
N VAL A 646 -22.55 -3.66 -5.17
CA VAL A 646 -21.72 -4.88 -5.11
C VAL A 646 -22.05 -5.59 -3.81
N GLU A 647 -22.72 -6.73 -3.93
CA GLU A 647 -23.08 -7.58 -2.80
C GLU A 647 -21.81 -8.17 -2.14
N ASP A 648 -21.87 -8.37 -0.84
CA ASP A 648 -20.80 -8.97 -0.02
C ASP A 648 -19.46 -8.22 -0.10
N ALA A 649 -19.49 -6.93 -0.35
CA ALA A 649 -18.32 -6.09 -0.56
C ALA A 649 -18.35 -4.84 0.31
N GLY A 650 -17.18 -4.48 0.85
CA GLY A 650 -16.96 -3.30 1.69
C GLY A 650 -16.54 -2.06 0.90
N HIS A 651 -15.58 -1.31 1.46
CA HIS A 651 -15.13 -0.03 0.91
C HIS A 651 -14.10 -0.21 -0.22
N ALA A 652 -14.58 -0.63 -1.41
CA ALA A 652 -13.76 -0.88 -2.62
C ALA A 652 -12.68 -1.96 -2.46
N ASP A 653 -12.92 -2.92 -1.57
CA ASP A 653 -12.09 -4.10 -1.33
C ASP A 653 -12.66 -5.33 -2.06
N TRP A 654 -12.70 -5.22 -3.40
CA TRP A 654 -13.26 -6.26 -4.25
C TRP A 654 -12.30 -7.45 -4.41
N GLU A 655 -12.85 -8.67 -4.54
CA GLU A 655 -12.09 -9.82 -5.06
C GLU A 655 -11.65 -9.55 -6.51
N ASP A 656 -10.50 -10.11 -6.93
CA ASP A 656 -9.91 -9.87 -8.25
C ASP A 656 -10.87 -10.13 -9.42
N VAL A 657 -11.73 -11.15 -9.33
CA VAL A 657 -12.75 -11.42 -10.35
C VAL A 657 -13.76 -10.28 -10.47
N LYS A 658 -14.24 -9.79 -9.33
CA LYS A 658 -15.18 -8.67 -9.29
C LYS A 658 -14.52 -7.37 -9.74
N GLU A 659 -13.30 -7.12 -9.35
CA GLU A 659 -12.53 -5.96 -9.81
C GLU A 659 -12.33 -6.00 -11.33
N GLN A 660 -12.03 -7.17 -11.90
CA GLN A 660 -11.92 -7.34 -13.35
C GLN A 660 -13.23 -7.04 -14.09
N GLU A 661 -14.37 -7.49 -13.56
CA GLU A 661 -15.70 -7.17 -14.12
C GLU A 661 -15.95 -5.66 -14.10
N LEU A 662 -15.72 -5.01 -12.95
CA LEU A 662 -15.91 -3.57 -12.80
C LEU A 662 -14.97 -2.78 -13.71
N MET A 663 -13.68 -3.14 -13.77
CA MET A 663 -12.73 -2.51 -14.70
C MET A 663 -13.14 -2.67 -16.16
N THR A 664 -13.69 -3.81 -16.54
CA THR A 664 -14.24 -4.04 -17.89
C THR A 664 -15.40 -3.05 -18.16
N ARG A 665 -16.26 -2.84 -17.16
CA ARG A 665 -17.35 -1.87 -17.26
C ARG A 665 -16.84 -0.44 -17.38
N TYR A 666 -15.85 -0.04 -16.55
CA TYR A 666 -15.26 1.31 -16.59
C TYR A 666 -14.60 1.61 -17.94
N VAL A 667 -13.85 0.65 -18.48
CA VAL A 667 -13.26 0.75 -19.83
C VAL A 667 -14.33 0.91 -20.89
N ALA A 668 -15.43 0.17 -20.81
CA ALA A 668 -16.54 0.29 -21.78
C ALA A 668 -17.19 1.69 -21.74
N VAL A 669 -17.40 2.25 -20.55
CA VAL A 669 -17.96 3.59 -20.35
C VAL A 669 -17.05 4.66 -20.99
N PHE A 670 -15.74 4.64 -20.67
CA PHE A 670 -14.82 5.61 -21.24
C PHE A 670 -14.64 5.43 -22.75
N ARG A 671 -14.58 4.19 -23.24
CA ARG A 671 -14.49 3.94 -24.69
C ARG A 671 -15.70 4.52 -25.44
N GLN A 672 -16.91 4.38 -24.89
CA GLN A 672 -18.11 4.99 -25.46
C GLN A 672 -18.04 6.52 -25.40
N ALA A 673 -17.55 7.08 -24.29
CA ALA A 673 -17.46 8.52 -24.09
C ALA A 673 -16.37 9.19 -24.97
N PHE A 674 -15.35 8.44 -25.37
CA PHE A 674 -14.22 8.92 -26.19
C PHE A 674 -14.39 8.60 -27.69
N ALA A 675 -15.42 7.87 -28.08
CA ALA A 675 -15.73 7.62 -29.49
C ALA A 675 -16.12 8.92 -30.20
#